data_54a864cb7a21cbd2e2ff5babec16fd03
#
_entry.id   54a864cb7a21cbd2e2ff5babec16fd03
#
_cell.length_a   1.000
_cell.length_b   1.000
_cell.length_c   1.000
_cell.angle_alpha   90.00
_cell.angle_beta   90.00
_cell.angle_gamma   90.00
#
_symmetry.space_group_name_H-M   'P 1'
#
loop_
_entity.id
_entity.type
_entity.pdbx_description
1 polymer ?
#
loop_
_entity_poly.entity_id
_entity_poly.type
_entity_poly.pdbx_seq_one_letter_code
_entity_poly.pdbx_strand_id
1 'polypeptide(L)'
;SSILSVEKSFAEEEEEEEEDGFALSLLLSSSVVVVVVVVGMRVVTVATTSLNQWQLDFIGNLRRTKKSLLDAKSKRAKYRIGPELELTGYGCEDAFLEHDTIEHAWEMVKELLTDEELHDIVIDTGLPVIHDGVRYNCRLFLLNGEVLFIRPKKALAGDGNYREPRWFTAWSKEKVLEQYELPKVVREIRGQKSCPIGDAYLKFENDVRLGCETCEELFTPNAPHIELALNGVEIISNGSGSHHQLRKLDQRVDLIESATKKSGGCYLYSNQRGCDGGRLYYDGCALISLNGEILKQGEQFSVEDVEVSVAKVDLDEIVSFRAAVASQQVEMAGKKEPKYPFVEVDFDLCDDDSNFSHMQLSRAIEVRYHEPEEEIARGPACWMWDYLRRSGASGFLLPLSGGADSSSTAAIVGSMCQIVCKAIEDETANDGNSMNEVEAECRRICKFTTDEAISPTKMANALFSTVYLGTDNSSEDTRKRAKDLAEEVGAKHLSCSIDGIVAAIVTFFAVVTGKTPKFKLFGGTNAENLAMQNIQARVRMILAFLFAQLLPWVRGQNGGFLLVLGSANVDEGLRGYLTKYDCSSADINPIGGISKVDLKKFLVWGATHLGYPTLAAIEQAPPTAELEPITKEYVQCDEVDMGMTYNELGTYGRLRKVARLGPVSMFRRLCGEWNTADPSGNREALKPREVAEKVKKFFFYYSVNRHKMTTITPTYHAEN
;
A
#
# COMPACT_ATOMS: atom_id res chain seq x y z
N SER A 1 -23.76 12.16 -61.99
CA SER A 1 -25.27 12.11 -62.04
C SER A 1 -25.84 11.68 -60.63
N SER A 2 -25.12 11.04 -59.80
CA SER A 2 -25.56 10.66 -58.43
C SER A 2 -25.34 11.75 -57.38
N ILE A 3 -24.42 12.67 -57.62
CA ILE A 3 -24.13 13.80 -56.72
C ILE A 3 -25.21 14.90 -56.84
N LEU A 4 -25.74 15.14 -58.03
CA LEU A 4 -26.81 16.12 -58.27
C LEU A 4 -28.18 15.70 -57.70
N SER A 5 -28.41 14.42 -57.43
CA SER A 5 -29.65 13.94 -56.79
C SER A 5 -29.66 14.10 -55.28
N VAL A 6 -28.51 14.12 -54.69
CA VAL A 6 -28.33 14.35 -53.22
C VAL A 6 -28.50 15.84 -52.89
N GLU A 7 -27.93 16.75 -53.75
CA GLU A 7 -28.13 18.21 -53.56
C GLU A 7 -29.59 18.65 -53.68
N LYS A 8 -30.41 17.97 -54.48
CA LYS A 8 -31.84 18.29 -54.58
C LYS A 8 -32.68 17.77 -53.42
N SER A 9 -32.29 16.67 -52.79
CA SER A 9 -32.97 16.14 -51.62
C SER A 9 -32.75 17.02 -50.38
N PHE A 10 -31.53 17.56 -50.19
CA PHE A 10 -31.22 18.43 -49.06
C PHE A 10 -31.82 19.84 -49.19
N ALA A 11 -32.10 20.36 -50.37
CA ALA A 11 -32.70 21.67 -50.53
C ALA A 11 -34.23 21.71 -50.31
N GLU A 12 -34.90 20.54 -50.29
CA GLU A 12 -36.33 20.43 -49.98
C GLU A 12 -36.64 20.09 -48.51
N GLU A 13 -35.64 19.68 -47.71
CA GLU A 13 -35.79 19.41 -46.25
C GLU A 13 -35.47 20.59 -45.34
N GLU A 14 -34.96 21.74 -45.86
CA GLU A 14 -34.64 22.92 -45.05
C GLU A 14 -35.85 23.79 -44.62
N GLU A 15 -37.11 23.42 -44.99
CA GLU A 15 -38.28 24.23 -44.63
C GLU A 15 -39.18 23.63 -43.51
N GLU A 16 -38.87 22.49 -42.91
CA GLU A 16 -39.77 21.85 -41.90
C GLU A 16 -39.12 21.29 -40.61
N GLU A 17 -37.93 21.67 -40.16
CA GLU A 17 -37.48 21.27 -38.83
C GLU A 17 -36.68 22.38 -38.09
N GLU A 18 -37.43 23.32 -37.51
CA GLU A 18 -36.99 24.14 -36.39
C GLU A 18 -37.40 23.45 -35.06
N GLU A 19 -36.79 22.35 -34.68
CA GLU A 19 -36.77 21.83 -33.31
C GLU A 19 -36.02 20.48 -33.27
N ASP A 20 -34.69 20.50 -33.43
CA ASP A 20 -33.77 19.62 -32.71
C ASP A 20 -32.35 19.92 -33.20
N GLY A 21 -31.57 20.55 -32.31
CA GLY A 21 -30.35 21.17 -32.67
C GLY A 21 -29.19 20.27 -33.03
N PHE A 22 -28.87 20.21 -34.33
CA PHE A 22 -27.48 19.94 -34.74
C PHE A 22 -27.19 20.67 -36.06
N ALA A 23 -26.36 21.70 -36.00
CA ALA A 23 -25.94 22.46 -37.16
C ALA A 23 -24.95 21.66 -38.02
N LEU A 24 -25.35 21.37 -39.27
CA LEU A 24 -24.48 20.89 -40.33
C LEU A 24 -23.66 22.08 -40.85
N SER A 25 -22.34 22.12 -40.61
CA SER A 25 -21.44 23.13 -41.18
C SER A 25 -20.83 22.60 -42.48
N LEU A 26 -21.24 23.13 -43.60
CA LEU A 26 -20.64 22.93 -44.94
C LEU A 26 -19.47 23.91 -45.12
N LEU A 27 -18.23 23.42 -45.14
CA LEU A 27 -17.05 24.18 -45.53
C LEU A 27 -16.73 23.85 -47.02
N LEU A 28 -17.05 24.77 -47.94
CA LEU A 28 -16.64 24.70 -49.32
C LEU A 28 -15.26 25.34 -49.51
N SER A 29 -14.25 24.56 -49.78
CA SER A 29 -12.99 25.05 -50.38
C SER A 29 -12.61 24.15 -51.55
N SER A 30 -12.56 24.74 -52.74
CA SER A 30 -12.06 24.21 -54.04
C SER A 30 -12.14 22.69 -54.24
N SER A 31 -13.26 22.23 -54.77
CA SER A 31 -13.45 20.92 -55.44
C SER A 31 -13.55 19.66 -54.56
N VAL A 32 -13.64 19.75 -53.23
CA VAL A 32 -13.93 18.61 -52.37
C VAL A 32 -15.05 19.00 -51.38
N VAL A 33 -16.20 18.37 -51.50
CA VAL A 33 -17.28 18.46 -50.49
C VAL A 33 -16.90 17.47 -49.36
N VAL A 34 -16.51 17.98 -48.21
CA VAL A 34 -16.34 17.17 -47.01
C VAL A 34 -17.67 17.19 -46.26
N VAL A 35 -18.43 16.11 -46.35
CA VAL A 35 -19.60 15.89 -45.49
C VAL A 35 -19.06 15.42 -44.13
N VAL A 36 -19.05 16.29 -43.16
CA VAL A 36 -18.79 15.91 -41.77
C VAL A 36 -20.09 15.33 -41.22
N VAL A 37 -20.23 14.02 -41.26
CA VAL A 37 -21.25 13.32 -40.48
C VAL A 37 -20.71 13.34 -39.05
N VAL A 38 -21.33 14.09 -38.16
CA VAL A 38 -21.05 13.99 -36.72
C VAL A 38 -21.63 12.65 -36.25
N VAL A 39 -20.87 11.59 -36.42
CA VAL A 39 -21.10 10.35 -35.69
C VAL A 39 -20.79 10.70 -34.24
N GLY A 40 -21.71 10.44 -33.30
CA GLY A 40 -21.49 10.70 -31.89
C GLY A 40 -20.13 10.15 -31.46
N MET A 41 -19.28 11.00 -30.85
CA MET A 41 -17.94 10.58 -30.37
C MET A 41 -18.15 9.63 -29.21
N ARG A 42 -17.47 8.48 -29.24
CA ARG A 42 -17.51 7.49 -28.12
C ARG A 42 -16.57 7.90 -27.00
N VAL A 43 -16.86 9.06 -26.39
CA VAL A 43 -16.10 9.60 -25.27
C VAL A 43 -16.72 9.15 -23.96
N VAL A 44 -15.91 8.60 -23.06
CA VAL A 44 -16.34 8.11 -21.74
C VAL A 44 -15.58 8.83 -20.62
N THR A 45 -16.28 9.15 -19.53
CA THR A 45 -15.66 9.62 -18.30
C THR A 45 -15.65 8.48 -17.29
N VAL A 46 -14.46 8.04 -16.90
CA VAL A 46 -14.24 6.88 -16.01
C VAL A 46 -13.49 7.28 -14.77
N ALA A 47 -13.78 6.61 -13.65
CA ALA A 47 -13.18 6.88 -12.36
C ALA A 47 -12.54 5.63 -11.74
N THR A 48 -11.38 5.80 -11.15
CA THR A 48 -10.70 4.80 -10.30
C THR A 48 -10.40 5.39 -8.92
N THR A 49 -10.24 4.54 -7.91
CA THR A 49 -10.18 4.98 -6.53
C THR A 49 -9.01 4.38 -5.75
N SER A 50 -8.54 5.14 -4.75
CA SER A 50 -7.78 4.61 -3.63
C SER A 50 -8.58 4.81 -2.35
N LEU A 51 -8.92 3.73 -1.64
CA LEU A 51 -9.78 3.78 -0.44
C LEU A 51 -9.11 3.10 0.75
N ASN A 52 -9.18 3.75 1.90
CA ASN A 52 -8.71 3.21 3.18
C ASN A 52 -9.77 2.33 3.83
N GLN A 53 -10.02 1.16 3.22
CA GLN A 53 -11.01 0.20 3.72
C GLN A 53 -10.43 -0.65 4.87
N TRP A 54 -11.16 -0.72 5.98
CA TRP A 54 -10.73 -1.45 7.16
C TRP A 54 -11.40 -2.82 7.22
N GLN A 55 -10.66 -3.84 7.67
CA GLN A 55 -11.21 -5.16 7.81
C GLN A 55 -12.42 -5.17 8.77
N LEU A 56 -13.53 -5.75 8.31
CA LEU A 56 -14.80 -5.90 9.03
C LEU A 56 -15.48 -4.58 9.48
N ASP A 57 -14.99 -3.42 9.02
CA ASP A 57 -15.66 -2.13 9.25
C ASP A 57 -16.72 -1.87 8.17
N PHE A 58 -17.74 -2.70 8.11
CA PHE A 58 -18.77 -2.67 7.05
C PHE A 58 -19.38 -1.28 6.86
N ILE A 59 -19.75 -0.62 7.96
CA ILE A 59 -20.39 0.71 7.91
C ILE A 59 -19.41 1.79 7.45
N GLY A 60 -18.17 1.80 7.98
CA GLY A 60 -17.15 2.74 7.55
C GLY A 60 -16.74 2.51 6.10
N ASN A 61 -16.59 1.25 5.68
CA ASN A 61 -16.28 0.90 4.31
C ASN A 61 -17.38 1.36 3.35
N LEU A 62 -18.66 1.10 3.68
CA LEU A 62 -19.80 1.59 2.92
C LEU A 62 -19.80 3.11 2.79
N ARG A 63 -19.56 3.84 3.89
CA ARG A 63 -19.50 5.32 3.88
C ARG A 63 -18.41 5.82 2.92
N ARG A 64 -17.21 5.25 2.96
CA ARG A 64 -16.10 5.61 2.06
C ARG A 64 -16.40 5.25 0.61
N THR A 65 -17.03 4.08 0.38
CA THR A 65 -17.52 3.68 -0.95
C THR A 65 -18.54 4.67 -1.49
N LYS A 66 -19.59 5.04 -0.73
CA LYS A 66 -20.59 6.03 -1.13
C LYS A 66 -19.97 7.40 -1.42
N LYS A 67 -19.09 7.90 -0.53
CA LYS A 67 -18.37 9.15 -0.74
C LYS A 67 -17.61 9.15 -2.07
N SER A 68 -16.91 8.08 -2.40
CA SER A 68 -16.16 7.96 -3.65
C SER A 68 -17.05 7.88 -4.88
N LEU A 69 -18.24 7.30 -4.77
CA LEU A 69 -19.24 7.25 -5.86
C LEU A 69 -19.83 8.64 -6.12
N LEU A 70 -20.20 9.36 -5.08
CA LEU A 70 -20.72 10.73 -5.19
C LEU A 70 -19.65 11.68 -5.75
N ASP A 71 -18.38 11.53 -5.33
CA ASP A 71 -17.28 12.31 -5.87
C ASP A 71 -17.05 11.98 -7.35
N ALA A 72 -17.08 10.71 -7.76
CA ALA A 72 -17.01 10.31 -9.17
C ALA A 72 -18.15 10.90 -10.00
N LYS A 73 -19.40 10.86 -9.51
CA LYS A 73 -20.57 11.48 -10.16
C LYS A 73 -20.44 12.99 -10.29
N SER A 74 -19.95 13.67 -9.24
CA SER A 74 -19.71 15.13 -9.28
C SER A 74 -18.75 15.53 -10.38
N LYS A 75 -17.79 14.63 -10.69
CA LYS A 75 -16.81 14.74 -11.79
C LYS A 75 -17.33 14.15 -13.11
N ARG A 76 -18.63 13.82 -13.20
CA ARG A 76 -19.34 13.28 -14.37
C ARG A 76 -18.89 11.88 -14.81
N ALA A 77 -18.26 11.08 -13.95
CA ALA A 77 -17.96 9.70 -14.29
C ALA A 77 -19.25 8.86 -14.33
N LYS A 78 -19.42 8.08 -15.39
CA LYS A 78 -20.51 7.10 -15.54
C LYS A 78 -20.10 5.68 -15.15
N TYR A 79 -18.81 5.48 -14.87
CA TYR A 79 -18.25 4.23 -14.36
C TYR A 79 -17.22 4.51 -13.26
N ARG A 80 -17.34 3.80 -12.15
CA ARG A 80 -16.38 3.90 -11.04
C ARG A 80 -15.99 2.50 -10.55
N ILE A 81 -14.68 2.23 -10.54
CA ILE A 81 -14.10 1.03 -9.94
C ILE A 81 -13.57 1.28 -8.54
N GLY A 82 -13.88 0.38 -7.60
CA GLY A 82 -13.29 0.30 -6.27
C GLY A 82 -12.26 -0.81 -6.11
N PRO A 83 -11.53 -0.83 -4.97
CA PRO A 83 -10.51 -1.82 -4.70
C PRO A 83 -11.08 -3.23 -4.52
N GLU A 84 -10.19 -4.22 -4.45
CA GLU A 84 -10.52 -5.62 -4.19
C GLU A 84 -11.13 -5.80 -2.80
N LEU A 85 -12.21 -6.62 -2.67
CA LEU A 85 -12.89 -6.87 -1.40
C LEU A 85 -13.27 -5.58 -0.66
N GLU A 86 -13.75 -4.59 -1.40
CA GLU A 86 -13.98 -3.22 -0.95
C GLU A 86 -14.91 -3.13 0.26
N LEU A 87 -16.00 -3.91 0.27
CA LEU A 87 -17.03 -3.79 1.32
C LEU A 87 -16.61 -4.45 2.64
N THR A 88 -15.80 -5.50 2.59
CA THR A 88 -15.29 -6.19 3.79
C THR A 88 -13.95 -5.63 4.28
N GLY A 89 -13.18 -5.01 3.39
CA GLY A 89 -11.74 -4.85 3.52
C GLY A 89 -11.00 -6.12 3.11
N TYR A 90 -9.76 -5.99 2.66
CA TYR A 90 -8.96 -7.11 2.16
C TYR A 90 -8.37 -7.99 3.27
N GLY A 91 -7.99 -7.39 4.41
CA GLY A 91 -7.24 -8.04 5.49
C GLY A 91 -8.07 -8.84 6.50
N CYS A 92 -9.26 -9.34 6.13
CA CYS A 92 -10.14 -10.05 7.07
C CYS A 92 -9.65 -11.46 7.49
N GLU A 93 -8.64 -12.02 6.81
CA GLU A 93 -8.05 -13.32 7.11
C GLU A 93 -9.11 -14.44 7.29
N ASP A 94 -9.07 -15.20 8.39
CA ASP A 94 -9.97 -16.32 8.64
C ASP A 94 -11.45 -15.90 8.86
N ALA A 95 -11.75 -14.61 9.05
CA ALA A 95 -13.12 -14.13 9.08
C ALA A 95 -13.84 -14.33 7.72
N PHE A 96 -13.12 -14.46 6.61
CA PHE A 96 -13.73 -14.88 5.34
C PHE A 96 -14.33 -16.29 5.36
N LEU A 97 -13.97 -17.13 6.33
CA LEU A 97 -14.58 -18.45 6.53
C LEU A 97 -15.93 -18.38 7.29
N GLU A 98 -16.20 -17.26 7.95
CA GLU A 98 -17.43 -17.01 8.66
C GLU A 98 -18.54 -16.64 7.67
N HIS A 99 -19.74 -17.23 7.87
CA HIS A 99 -20.88 -16.94 7.00
C HIS A 99 -21.40 -15.50 7.19
N ASP A 100 -21.36 -15.02 8.40
CA ASP A 100 -21.79 -13.67 8.79
C ASP A 100 -21.03 -12.57 8.04
N THR A 101 -19.74 -12.75 7.76
CA THR A 101 -18.94 -11.81 6.97
C THR A 101 -19.51 -11.62 5.57
N ILE A 102 -20.02 -12.70 4.97
CA ILE A 102 -20.61 -12.65 3.63
C ILE A 102 -22.01 -12.04 3.69
N GLU A 103 -22.81 -12.39 4.69
CA GLU A 103 -24.15 -11.82 4.87
C GLU A 103 -24.07 -10.29 5.08
N HIS A 104 -23.19 -9.82 5.98
CA HIS A 104 -22.98 -8.39 6.19
C HIS A 104 -22.50 -7.65 4.92
N ALA A 105 -21.64 -8.29 4.11
CA ALA A 105 -21.24 -7.69 2.83
C ALA A 105 -22.44 -7.48 1.89
N TRP A 106 -23.36 -8.43 1.84
CA TRP A 106 -24.61 -8.31 1.07
C TRP A 106 -25.59 -7.29 1.65
N GLU A 107 -25.62 -7.08 2.98
CA GLU A 107 -26.36 -5.97 3.58
C GLU A 107 -25.82 -4.60 3.12
N MET A 108 -24.50 -4.47 2.97
CA MET A 108 -23.90 -3.24 2.41
C MET A 108 -24.22 -3.08 0.94
N VAL A 109 -24.28 -4.16 0.16
CA VAL A 109 -24.75 -4.13 -1.23
C VAL A 109 -26.20 -3.62 -1.29
N LYS A 110 -27.08 -4.10 -0.39
CA LYS A 110 -28.46 -3.58 -0.29
C LYS A 110 -28.48 -2.06 -0.13
N GLU A 111 -27.65 -1.51 0.76
CA GLU A 111 -27.57 -0.07 0.99
C GLU A 111 -27.10 0.71 -0.23
N LEU A 112 -26.25 0.12 -1.08
CA LEU A 112 -25.86 0.70 -2.37
C LEU A 112 -27.00 0.64 -3.40
N LEU A 113 -27.74 -0.46 -3.43
CA LEU A 113 -28.85 -0.66 -4.37
C LEU A 113 -30.08 0.21 -4.09
N THR A 114 -30.28 0.61 -2.83
CA THR A 114 -31.44 1.41 -2.40
C THR A 114 -31.18 2.91 -2.38
N ASP A 115 -29.94 3.34 -2.58
CA ASP A 115 -29.56 4.74 -2.58
C ASP A 115 -29.72 5.35 -3.98
N GLU A 116 -30.78 6.14 -4.18
CA GLU A 116 -31.10 6.78 -5.46
C GLU A 116 -30.05 7.83 -5.88
N GLU A 117 -29.26 8.39 -4.94
CA GLU A 117 -28.17 9.31 -5.27
C GLU A 117 -27.05 8.60 -6.06
N LEU A 118 -26.98 7.26 -5.98
CA LEU A 118 -26.02 6.42 -6.68
C LEU A 118 -26.54 5.87 -8.02
N HIS A 119 -27.69 6.34 -8.51
CA HIS A 119 -28.18 6.00 -9.86
C HIS A 119 -27.33 6.70 -10.95
N ASP A 120 -27.43 6.24 -12.18
CA ASP A 120 -26.75 6.76 -13.38
C ASP A 120 -25.20 6.67 -13.32
N ILE A 121 -24.68 5.75 -12.52
CA ILE A 121 -23.27 5.38 -12.52
C ILE A 121 -23.15 3.85 -12.35
N VAL A 122 -22.32 3.23 -13.16
CA VAL A 122 -22.00 1.81 -12.99
C VAL A 122 -21.01 1.68 -11.84
N ILE A 123 -21.42 0.92 -10.83
CA ILE A 123 -20.63 0.65 -9.62
C ILE A 123 -19.93 -0.69 -9.78
N ASP A 124 -18.59 -0.68 -9.81
CA ASP A 124 -17.75 -1.88 -9.78
C ASP A 124 -17.11 -1.96 -8.38
N THR A 125 -17.56 -2.91 -7.57
CA THR A 125 -17.11 -3.11 -6.18
C THR A 125 -16.69 -4.56 -5.93
N GLY A 126 -16.01 -4.83 -4.83
CA GLY A 126 -15.49 -6.16 -4.47
C GLY A 126 -16.10 -6.72 -3.19
N LEU A 127 -16.50 -8.00 -3.20
CA LEU A 127 -16.98 -8.72 -2.03
C LEU A 127 -16.77 -10.24 -2.15
N PRO A 128 -16.77 -10.98 -1.02
CA PRO A 128 -16.83 -12.45 -1.04
C PRO A 128 -18.23 -12.95 -1.42
N VAL A 129 -18.30 -13.98 -2.25
CA VAL A 129 -19.56 -14.61 -2.70
C VAL A 129 -19.49 -16.12 -2.51
N ILE A 130 -20.60 -16.75 -2.08
CA ILE A 130 -20.79 -18.21 -2.08
C ILE A 130 -21.70 -18.58 -3.24
N HIS A 131 -21.18 -19.37 -4.17
CA HIS A 131 -21.95 -19.94 -5.28
C HIS A 131 -21.79 -21.47 -5.28
N ASP A 132 -22.90 -22.20 -5.28
CA ASP A 132 -22.95 -23.67 -5.19
C ASP A 132 -22.11 -24.23 -4.02
N GLY A 133 -22.10 -23.53 -2.87
CA GLY A 133 -21.36 -23.92 -1.67
C GLY A 133 -19.85 -23.59 -1.71
N VAL A 134 -19.36 -22.98 -2.78
CA VAL A 134 -17.94 -22.59 -2.95
C VAL A 134 -17.78 -21.09 -2.74
N ARG A 135 -16.73 -20.70 -2.00
CA ARG A 135 -16.39 -19.28 -1.75
C ARG A 135 -15.48 -18.74 -2.82
N TYR A 136 -15.86 -17.57 -3.35
CA TYR A 136 -15.12 -16.83 -4.36
C TYR A 136 -14.86 -15.40 -3.92
N ASN A 137 -13.71 -14.87 -4.26
CA ASN A 137 -13.43 -13.43 -4.27
C ASN A 137 -13.96 -12.86 -5.58
N CYS A 138 -14.88 -11.90 -5.53
CA CYS A 138 -15.62 -11.47 -6.70
C CYS A 138 -15.61 -9.96 -6.90
N ARG A 139 -15.68 -9.54 -8.17
CA ARG A 139 -16.15 -8.22 -8.56
C ARG A 139 -17.67 -8.28 -8.75
N LEU A 140 -18.35 -7.21 -8.34
CA LEU A 140 -19.79 -7.06 -8.42
C LEU A 140 -20.11 -5.76 -9.16
N PHE A 141 -20.94 -5.86 -10.20
CA PHE A 141 -21.37 -4.72 -11.00
C PHE A 141 -22.82 -4.38 -10.66
N LEU A 142 -23.09 -3.11 -10.29
CA LEU A 142 -24.40 -2.61 -9.93
C LEU A 142 -24.74 -1.40 -10.81
N LEU A 143 -26.03 -1.23 -11.13
CA LEU A 143 -26.55 -0.06 -11.83
C LEU A 143 -28.02 0.14 -11.45
N ASN A 144 -28.40 1.38 -11.14
CA ASN A 144 -29.80 1.81 -10.94
C ASN A 144 -30.63 0.88 -10.04
N GLY A 145 -29.99 0.38 -8.96
CA GLY A 145 -30.61 -0.50 -7.98
C GLY A 145 -30.72 -1.97 -8.41
N GLU A 146 -29.97 -2.40 -9.44
CA GLU A 146 -29.92 -3.79 -9.89
C GLU A 146 -28.49 -4.34 -9.85
N VAL A 147 -28.38 -5.66 -9.65
CA VAL A 147 -27.13 -6.41 -9.78
C VAL A 147 -27.00 -6.88 -11.23
N LEU A 148 -26.04 -6.33 -11.95
CA LEU A 148 -25.83 -6.64 -13.36
C LEU A 148 -25.10 -7.96 -13.56
N PHE A 149 -23.99 -8.15 -12.82
CA PHE A 149 -23.05 -9.23 -13.05
C PHE A 149 -22.13 -9.46 -11.86
N ILE A 150 -21.73 -10.70 -11.64
CA ILE A 150 -20.71 -11.11 -10.67
C ILE A 150 -19.56 -11.80 -11.41
N ARG A 151 -18.33 -11.29 -11.23
CA ARG A 151 -17.14 -11.87 -11.85
C ARG A 151 -16.21 -12.42 -10.76
N PRO A 152 -16.13 -13.76 -10.61
CA PRO A 152 -15.19 -14.39 -9.67
C PRO A 152 -13.74 -14.31 -10.15
N LYS A 153 -12.81 -14.15 -9.20
CA LYS A 153 -11.36 -14.10 -9.45
C LYS A 153 -10.83 -15.44 -9.98
N LYS A 154 -10.04 -15.42 -11.06
CA LYS A 154 -9.48 -16.60 -11.74
C LYS A 154 -8.10 -17.00 -11.22
N ALA A 155 -7.29 -16.06 -10.73
CA ALA A 155 -5.98 -16.31 -10.16
C ALA A 155 -5.89 -15.68 -8.76
N LEU A 156 -5.66 -16.52 -7.75
CA LEU A 156 -5.59 -16.09 -6.35
C LEU A 156 -4.15 -15.80 -5.94
N ALA A 157 -3.95 -14.71 -5.18
CA ALA A 157 -2.66 -14.37 -4.61
C ALA A 157 -2.29 -15.32 -3.47
N GLY A 158 -1.18 -16.04 -3.61
CA GLY A 158 -0.74 -17.06 -2.65
C GLY A 158 0.73 -17.01 -2.28
N ASP A 159 1.48 -16.04 -2.79
CA ASP A 159 2.90 -15.85 -2.49
C ASP A 159 3.13 -14.71 -1.46
N GLY A 160 4.37 -14.58 -1.00
CA GLY A 160 4.73 -13.55 -0.02
C GLY A 160 3.84 -13.58 1.22
N ASN A 161 3.08 -12.51 1.42
CA ASN A 161 2.14 -12.34 2.53
C ASN A 161 0.70 -12.74 2.19
N TYR A 162 0.39 -12.93 0.92
CA TYR A 162 -0.95 -13.31 0.48
C TYR A 162 -1.27 -14.77 0.80
N ARG A 163 -2.54 -15.02 1.16
CA ARG A 163 -3.05 -16.34 1.55
C ARG A 163 -4.45 -16.61 1.02
N GLU A 164 -4.84 -15.98 -0.09
CA GLU A 164 -6.19 -16.11 -0.66
C GLU A 164 -6.65 -17.55 -0.87
N PRO A 165 -5.79 -18.50 -1.31
CA PRO A 165 -6.18 -19.92 -1.45
C PRO A 165 -6.62 -20.59 -0.14
N ARG A 166 -6.37 -19.98 1.03
CA ARG A 166 -6.88 -20.44 2.32
C ARG A 166 -8.37 -20.15 2.47
N TRP A 167 -8.87 -19.08 1.87
CA TRP A 167 -10.23 -18.57 2.08
C TRP A 167 -11.12 -18.72 0.87
N PHE A 168 -10.55 -18.66 -0.34
CA PHE A 168 -11.26 -18.62 -1.60
C PHE A 168 -10.80 -19.71 -2.54
N THR A 169 -11.66 -20.02 -3.51
CA THR A 169 -11.36 -20.90 -4.64
C THR A 169 -11.25 -20.06 -5.92
N ALA A 170 -10.27 -20.35 -6.76
CA ALA A 170 -10.15 -19.72 -8.06
C ALA A 170 -11.27 -20.20 -9.00
N TRP A 171 -11.84 -19.29 -9.79
CA TRP A 171 -12.82 -19.68 -10.80
C TRP A 171 -12.15 -20.39 -11.96
N SER A 172 -12.51 -21.65 -12.18
CA SER A 172 -11.90 -22.53 -13.20
C SER A 172 -12.74 -22.73 -14.46
N LYS A 173 -13.96 -22.19 -14.48
CA LYS A 173 -14.90 -22.35 -15.62
C LYS A 173 -14.67 -21.20 -16.62
N GLU A 174 -13.72 -21.38 -17.55
CA GLU A 174 -13.38 -20.37 -18.55
C GLU A 174 -14.51 -20.12 -19.54
N LYS A 175 -14.80 -18.85 -19.80
CA LYS A 175 -15.83 -18.40 -20.76
C LYS A 175 -17.20 -19.02 -20.49
N VAL A 176 -17.56 -19.18 -19.23
CA VAL A 176 -18.85 -19.74 -18.80
C VAL A 176 -19.59 -18.74 -17.95
N LEU A 177 -20.87 -18.53 -18.25
CA LEU A 177 -21.84 -17.83 -17.42
C LEU A 177 -22.79 -18.82 -16.78
N GLU A 178 -23.03 -18.67 -15.51
CA GLU A 178 -24.03 -19.36 -14.70
C GLU A 178 -25.03 -18.36 -14.11
N GLN A 179 -26.08 -18.86 -13.46
CA GLN A 179 -27.04 -18.03 -12.76
C GLN A 179 -26.76 -18.09 -11.25
N TYR A 180 -26.57 -16.95 -10.63
CA TYR A 180 -26.41 -16.79 -9.19
C TYR A 180 -27.75 -16.38 -8.57
N GLU A 181 -28.24 -17.14 -7.60
CA GLU A 181 -29.41 -16.75 -6.84
C GLU A 181 -29.03 -15.67 -5.81
N LEU A 182 -29.58 -14.47 -5.99
CA LEU A 182 -29.31 -13.36 -5.08
C LEU A 182 -29.79 -13.65 -3.66
N PRO A 183 -29.07 -13.20 -2.62
CA PRO A 183 -29.50 -13.34 -1.24
C PRO A 183 -30.86 -12.69 -0.98
N LYS A 184 -31.56 -13.19 0.02
CA LYS A 184 -32.90 -12.71 0.39
C LYS A 184 -32.94 -11.18 0.58
N VAL A 185 -31.93 -10.63 1.23
CA VAL A 185 -31.80 -9.20 1.54
C VAL A 185 -31.84 -8.32 0.28
N VAL A 186 -31.28 -8.80 -0.85
CA VAL A 186 -31.31 -8.10 -2.15
C VAL A 186 -32.61 -8.36 -2.88
N ARG A 187 -33.09 -9.60 -2.90
CA ARG A 187 -34.35 -9.99 -3.58
C ARG A 187 -35.58 -9.22 -3.08
N GLU A 188 -35.58 -8.83 -1.81
CA GLU A 188 -36.69 -8.09 -1.16
C GLU A 188 -36.79 -6.63 -1.62
N ILE A 189 -35.72 -6.06 -2.22
CA ILE A 189 -35.71 -4.64 -2.65
C ILE A 189 -36.59 -4.42 -3.90
N ARG A 190 -36.26 -5.11 -4.99
CA ARG A 190 -36.91 -4.92 -6.31
C ARG A 190 -37.42 -6.23 -6.93
N GLY A 191 -37.36 -7.33 -6.21
CA GLY A 191 -37.81 -8.63 -6.69
C GLY A 191 -36.86 -9.29 -7.69
N GLN A 192 -35.65 -8.76 -7.89
CA GLN A 192 -34.62 -9.41 -8.71
C GLN A 192 -34.18 -10.71 -8.04
N LYS A 193 -34.40 -11.86 -8.71
CA LYS A 193 -34.15 -13.18 -8.14
C LYS A 193 -32.73 -13.69 -8.35
N SER A 194 -32.17 -13.39 -9.50
CA SER A 194 -30.85 -13.89 -9.89
C SER A 194 -30.12 -12.89 -10.79
N CYS A 195 -28.82 -13.08 -10.92
CA CYS A 195 -27.97 -12.37 -11.88
C CYS A 195 -26.95 -13.33 -12.50
N PRO A 196 -26.33 -13.00 -13.63
CA PRO A 196 -25.23 -13.76 -14.21
C PRO A 196 -24.00 -13.76 -13.27
N ILE A 197 -23.30 -14.92 -13.18
CA ILE A 197 -21.99 -15.07 -12.53
C ILE A 197 -21.05 -15.86 -13.44
N GLY A 198 -19.81 -15.44 -13.56
CA GLY A 198 -18.80 -16.21 -14.29
C GLY A 198 -17.74 -15.38 -15.00
N ASP A 199 -17.18 -15.94 -16.06
CA ASP A 199 -16.10 -15.36 -16.85
C ASP A 199 -16.68 -14.73 -18.12
N ALA A 200 -17.03 -13.43 -18.06
CA ALA A 200 -17.67 -12.66 -19.11
C ALA A 200 -17.26 -11.18 -19.05
N TYR A 201 -17.68 -10.40 -20.01
CA TYR A 201 -17.59 -8.93 -20.02
C TYR A 201 -18.98 -8.29 -20.12
N LEU A 202 -19.08 -7.00 -19.78
CA LEU A 202 -20.29 -6.20 -19.96
C LEU A 202 -20.26 -5.52 -21.32
N LYS A 203 -21.40 -5.52 -22.01
CA LYS A 203 -21.60 -4.84 -23.27
C LYS A 203 -22.71 -3.81 -23.12
N PHE A 204 -22.33 -2.55 -23.22
CA PHE A 204 -23.19 -1.39 -23.10
C PHE A 204 -23.71 -0.91 -24.47
N GLU A 205 -24.59 0.07 -24.45
CA GLU A 205 -24.99 0.80 -25.66
C GLU A 205 -23.75 1.36 -26.39
N ASN A 206 -23.94 1.74 -27.67
CA ASN A 206 -22.86 2.19 -28.55
C ASN A 206 -21.68 1.18 -28.67
N ASP A 207 -21.97 -0.13 -28.44
CA ASP A 207 -21.00 -1.25 -28.49
C ASP A 207 -19.78 -1.06 -27.56
N VAL A 208 -19.93 -0.26 -26.50
CA VAL A 208 -18.86 -0.11 -25.47
C VAL A 208 -18.73 -1.40 -24.67
N ARG A 209 -17.51 -1.93 -24.55
CA ARG A 209 -17.24 -3.21 -23.90
C ARG A 209 -16.30 -3.02 -22.73
N LEU A 210 -16.73 -3.47 -21.55
CA LEU A 210 -16.00 -3.39 -20.31
C LEU A 210 -15.78 -4.80 -19.74
N GLY A 211 -14.52 -5.17 -19.54
CA GLY A 211 -14.12 -6.38 -18.84
C GLY A 211 -13.35 -6.07 -17.56
N CYS A 212 -13.19 -7.06 -16.71
CA CYS A 212 -12.42 -6.87 -15.49
C CYS A 212 -11.48 -8.03 -15.19
N GLU A 213 -10.44 -7.71 -14.49
CA GLU A 213 -9.56 -8.63 -13.78
C GLU A 213 -9.37 -8.16 -12.34
N THR A 214 -8.76 -8.95 -11.50
CA THR A 214 -8.64 -8.64 -10.07
C THR A 214 -7.20 -8.89 -9.60
N CYS A 215 -6.53 -7.82 -9.16
CA CYS A 215 -5.23 -7.83 -8.48
C CYS A 215 -4.20 -8.77 -9.11
N GLU A 216 -4.01 -9.97 -8.54
CA GLU A 216 -3.05 -11.00 -8.97
C GLU A 216 -3.16 -11.39 -10.45
N GLU A 217 -4.34 -11.25 -11.04
CA GLU A 217 -4.56 -11.61 -12.44
C GLU A 217 -3.71 -10.78 -13.41
N LEU A 218 -3.40 -9.51 -13.06
CA LEU A 218 -2.47 -8.66 -13.83
C LEU A 218 -1.04 -9.24 -13.87
N PHE A 219 -0.64 -9.94 -12.81
CA PHE A 219 0.72 -10.47 -12.66
C PHE A 219 0.89 -11.87 -13.29
N THR A 220 -0.19 -12.49 -13.76
CA THR A 220 -0.12 -13.82 -14.38
C THR A 220 0.38 -13.73 -15.83
N PRO A 221 1.14 -14.74 -16.32
CA PRO A 221 1.61 -14.75 -17.70
C PRO A 221 0.50 -14.72 -18.75
N ASN A 222 -0.65 -15.32 -18.46
CA ASN A 222 -1.85 -15.32 -19.29
C ASN A 222 -2.93 -14.50 -18.58
N ALA A 223 -2.67 -13.20 -18.44
CA ALA A 223 -3.59 -12.28 -17.80
C ALA A 223 -4.92 -12.15 -18.59
N PRO A 224 -6.08 -12.04 -17.91
CA PRO A 224 -7.38 -11.96 -18.55
C PRO A 224 -7.51 -10.83 -19.57
N HIS A 225 -6.84 -9.69 -19.36
CA HIS A 225 -6.87 -8.56 -20.30
C HIS A 225 -6.43 -8.95 -21.72
N ILE A 226 -5.56 -9.95 -21.90
CA ILE A 226 -5.10 -10.40 -23.21
C ILE A 226 -6.29 -10.97 -24.02
N GLU A 227 -7.01 -11.91 -23.41
CA GLU A 227 -8.18 -12.54 -24.04
C GLU A 227 -9.33 -11.52 -24.23
N LEU A 228 -9.57 -10.66 -23.23
CA LEU A 228 -10.60 -9.62 -23.29
C LEU A 228 -10.33 -8.65 -24.45
N ALA A 229 -9.11 -8.13 -24.58
CA ALA A 229 -8.74 -7.22 -25.66
C ALA A 229 -8.88 -7.86 -27.05
N LEU A 230 -8.47 -9.13 -27.19
CA LEU A 230 -8.62 -9.90 -28.44
C LEU A 230 -10.10 -10.24 -28.77
N ASN A 231 -11.03 -10.11 -27.81
CA ASN A 231 -12.48 -10.19 -28.03
C ASN A 231 -13.13 -8.80 -28.15
N GLY A 232 -12.33 -7.75 -28.34
CA GLY A 232 -12.80 -6.40 -28.62
C GLY A 232 -13.18 -5.58 -27.38
N VAL A 233 -12.87 -6.05 -26.15
CA VAL A 233 -13.10 -5.27 -24.94
C VAL A 233 -12.17 -4.06 -24.93
N GLU A 234 -12.71 -2.88 -24.68
CA GLU A 234 -12.01 -1.60 -24.78
C GLU A 234 -11.59 -1.07 -23.42
N ILE A 235 -12.43 -1.25 -22.40
CA ILE A 235 -12.17 -0.82 -21.03
C ILE A 235 -11.91 -2.06 -20.18
N ILE A 236 -10.77 -2.07 -19.47
CA ILE A 236 -10.40 -3.15 -18.56
C ILE A 236 -10.19 -2.56 -17.18
N SER A 237 -10.93 -3.05 -16.20
CA SER A 237 -10.82 -2.62 -14.81
C SER A 237 -10.08 -3.65 -13.96
N ASN A 238 -9.32 -3.19 -12.98
CA ASN A 238 -8.62 -4.02 -12.01
C ASN A 238 -8.76 -3.43 -10.60
N GLY A 239 -9.58 -4.07 -9.77
CA GLY A 239 -9.66 -3.76 -8.33
C GLY A 239 -8.61 -4.58 -7.57
N SER A 240 -7.73 -3.90 -6.86
CA SER A 240 -6.57 -4.50 -6.18
C SER A 240 -6.55 -4.30 -4.66
N GLY A 241 -5.89 -5.25 -3.97
CA GLY A 241 -5.40 -5.16 -2.60
C GLY A 241 -3.88 -5.29 -2.57
N SER A 242 -3.18 -4.47 -3.36
CA SER A 242 -1.72 -4.55 -3.51
C SER A 242 -1.03 -3.72 -2.43
N HIS A 243 -0.31 -4.40 -1.51
CA HIS A 243 0.43 -3.74 -0.44
C HIS A 243 1.75 -3.15 -0.92
N HIS A 244 2.23 -2.14 -0.20
CA HIS A 244 3.52 -1.50 -0.45
C HIS A 244 4.69 -2.48 -0.26
N GLN A 245 5.62 -2.41 -1.19
CA GLN A 245 6.99 -2.90 -1.10
C GLN A 245 7.88 -1.86 -1.79
N LEU A 246 9.09 -1.67 -1.30
CA LEU A 246 10.02 -0.71 -1.89
C LEU A 246 10.16 -0.98 -3.39
N ARG A 247 9.95 0.04 -4.22
CA ARG A 247 10.00 0.01 -5.69
C ARG A 247 8.96 -0.87 -6.41
N LYS A 248 7.92 -1.32 -5.73
CA LYS A 248 6.87 -2.13 -6.35
C LYS A 248 6.02 -1.32 -7.33
N LEU A 249 5.97 0.00 -7.18
CA LEU A 249 5.26 0.87 -8.12
C LEU A 249 5.83 0.77 -9.52
N ASP A 250 7.16 0.68 -9.67
CA ASP A 250 7.83 0.51 -10.97
C ASP A 250 7.24 -0.71 -11.70
N GLN A 251 7.20 -1.87 -11.03
CA GLN A 251 6.64 -3.11 -11.62
C GLN A 251 5.14 -2.98 -11.94
N ARG A 252 4.38 -2.30 -11.08
CA ARG A 252 2.93 -2.10 -11.27
C ARG A 252 2.65 -1.28 -12.53
N VAL A 253 3.37 -0.18 -12.69
CA VAL A 253 3.26 0.71 -13.85
C VAL A 253 3.68 -0.02 -15.13
N ASP A 254 4.83 -0.69 -15.12
CA ASP A 254 5.31 -1.49 -16.26
C ASP A 254 4.27 -2.51 -16.76
N LEU A 255 3.60 -3.19 -15.84
CA LEU A 255 2.58 -4.17 -16.17
C LEU A 255 1.31 -3.52 -16.76
N ILE A 256 0.85 -2.40 -16.19
CA ILE A 256 -0.33 -1.66 -16.66
C ILE A 256 -0.07 -1.06 -18.05
N GLU A 257 1.08 -0.42 -18.25
CA GLU A 257 1.48 0.07 -19.58
C GLU A 257 1.60 -1.08 -20.60
N SER A 258 2.26 -2.17 -20.21
CA SER A 258 2.42 -3.35 -21.07
C SER A 258 1.09 -4.00 -21.45
N ALA A 259 0.10 -3.99 -20.54
CA ALA A 259 -1.24 -4.55 -20.79
C ALA A 259 -1.96 -3.85 -21.95
N THR A 260 -1.82 -2.52 -22.04
CA THR A 260 -2.49 -1.72 -23.08
C THR A 260 -1.59 -1.34 -24.26
N LYS A 261 -0.27 -1.29 -24.08
CA LYS A 261 0.68 -0.92 -25.14
C LYS A 261 0.73 -1.90 -26.32
N LYS A 262 0.43 -3.17 -26.09
CA LYS A 262 0.39 -4.19 -27.15
C LYS A 262 -1.01 -4.37 -27.75
N SER A 263 -2.02 -4.38 -26.88
CA SER A 263 -3.38 -4.75 -27.24
C SER A 263 -4.29 -3.57 -27.52
N GLY A 264 -3.86 -2.35 -27.18
CA GLY A 264 -4.73 -1.18 -27.12
C GLY A 264 -5.82 -1.35 -26.05
N GLY A 265 -6.27 -0.26 -25.46
CA GLY A 265 -7.34 -0.27 -24.46
C GLY A 265 -7.15 0.79 -23.39
N CYS A 266 -8.21 1.04 -22.64
CA CYS A 266 -8.21 1.83 -21.43
C CYS A 266 -8.11 0.88 -20.23
N TYR A 267 -7.11 1.04 -19.38
CA TYR A 267 -6.91 0.22 -18.17
C TYR A 267 -7.11 1.07 -16.92
N LEU A 268 -7.99 0.62 -16.05
CA LEU A 268 -8.35 1.26 -14.79
C LEU A 268 -7.84 0.42 -13.64
N TYR A 269 -6.91 0.94 -12.89
CA TYR A 269 -6.35 0.27 -11.70
C TYR A 269 -6.80 1.00 -10.44
N SER A 270 -7.59 0.34 -9.60
CA SER A 270 -7.98 0.79 -8.27
C SER A 270 -7.24 -0.01 -7.21
N ASN A 271 -6.87 0.61 -6.10
CA ASN A 271 -6.15 -0.10 -5.03
C ASN A 271 -6.69 0.24 -3.64
N GLN A 272 -6.54 -0.70 -2.71
CA GLN A 272 -6.65 -0.41 -1.29
C GLN A 272 -5.63 0.66 -0.87
N ARG A 273 -5.96 1.40 0.18
CA ARG A 273 -5.06 2.32 0.89
C ARG A 273 -5.11 2.01 2.38
N GLY A 274 -4.02 2.34 3.09
CA GLY A 274 -3.98 2.26 4.54
C GLY A 274 -3.52 0.91 5.09
N CYS A 275 -3.61 0.78 6.40
CA CYS A 275 -3.12 -0.38 7.15
C CYS A 275 -4.14 -1.51 7.17
N ASP A 276 -3.67 -2.76 7.05
CA ASP A 276 -4.50 -3.96 7.23
C ASP A 276 -4.87 -4.26 8.70
N GLY A 277 -4.40 -3.45 9.66
CA GLY A 277 -4.52 -3.72 11.09
C GLY A 277 -3.46 -4.68 11.63
N GLY A 278 -2.64 -5.27 10.78
CA GLY A 278 -1.48 -6.11 11.09
C GLY A 278 -0.18 -5.44 10.65
N ARG A 279 0.44 -5.94 9.60
CA ARG A 279 1.77 -5.53 9.12
C ARG A 279 1.79 -4.91 7.74
N LEU A 280 0.72 -5.09 6.95
CA LEU A 280 0.66 -4.60 5.58
C LEU A 280 0.17 -3.15 5.55
N TYR A 281 0.72 -2.40 4.63
CA TYR A 281 0.25 -1.09 4.24
C TYR A 281 -0.05 -1.11 2.75
N TYR A 282 -1.28 -0.76 2.39
CA TYR A 282 -1.70 -0.59 1.01
C TYR A 282 -1.43 0.85 0.60
N ASP A 283 -0.67 1.04 -0.47
CA ASP A 283 -0.11 2.34 -0.83
C ASP A 283 -1.01 3.18 -1.76
N GLY A 284 -2.21 2.71 -2.08
CA GLY A 284 -3.10 3.42 -3.00
C GLY A 284 -2.53 3.47 -4.40
N CYS A 285 -2.30 4.67 -4.91
CA CYS A 285 -1.77 4.94 -6.24
C CYS A 285 -2.62 4.32 -7.35
N ALA A 286 -3.89 4.72 -7.41
CA ALA A 286 -4.80 4.35 -8.49
C ALA A 286 -4.30 4.93 -9.82
N LEU A 287 -4.47 4.19 -10.93
CA LEU A 287 -3.93 4.55 -12.24
C LEU A 287 -4.99 4.42 -13.34
N ILE A 288 -4.94 5.30 -14.33
CA ILE A 288 -5.70 5.17 -15.58
C ILE A 288 -4.71 5.25 -16.73
N SER A 289 -4.72 4.23 -17.59
CA SER A 289 -3.85 4.14 -18.78
C SER A 289 -4.68 4.02 -20.04
N LEU A 290 -4.19 4.59 -21.14
CA LEU A 290 -4.76 4.44 -22.49
C LEU A 290 -3.65 4.09 -23.48
N ASN A 291 -3.78 2.99 -24.19
CA ASN A 291 -2.87 2.56 -25.26
C ASN A 291 -1.38 2.54 -24.86
N GLY A 292 -1.08 2.28 -23.56
CA GLY A 292 0.27 2.22 -23.01
C GLY A 292 0.81 3.54 -22.45
N GLU A 293 -0.03 4.56 -22.34
CA GLU A 293 0.33 5.84 -21.70
C GLU A 293 -0.51 6.05 -20.44
N ILE A 294 0.08 6.58 -19.38
CA ILE A 294 -0.63 6.88 -18.13
C ILE A 294 -1.30 8.26 -18.26
N LEU A 295 -2.62 8.29 -18.05
CA LEU A 295 -3.42 9.52 -18.11
C LEU A 295 -3.65 10.12 -16.71
N LYS A 296 -3.73 9.27 -15.69
CA LYS A 296 -3.94 9.69 -14.29
C LYS A 296 -3.18 8.79 -13.34
N GLN A 297 -2.66 9.40 -12.30
CA GLN A 297 -2.01 8.74 -11.17
C GLN A 297 -2.55 9.36 -9.88
N GLY A 298 -3.08 8.53 -8.98
CA GLY A 298 -3.42 8.91 -7.63
C GLY A 298 -2.19 8.96 -6.71
N GLU A 299 -2.36 9.54 -5.53
CA GLU A 299 -1.26 9.66 -4.56
C GLU A 299 -0.88 8.27 -4.01
N GLN A 300 0.43 7.98 -4.04
CA GLN A 300 1.03 6.94 -3.25
C GLN A 300 1.32 7.52 -1.85
N PHE A 301 1.00 6.86 -0.76
CA PHE A 301 1.22 7.35 0.61
C PHE A 301 0.42 8.61 1.00
N SER A 302 -0.88 8.48 1.11
CA SER A 302 -1.75 9.52 1.66
C SER A 302 -2.38 9.08 2.98
N VAL A 303 -2.77 10.03 3.80
CA VAL A 303 -3.53 9.85 5.05
C VAL A 303 -5.03 10.08 4.88
N GLU A 304 -5.46 10.48 3.68
CA GLU A 304 -6.86 10.62 3.32
C GLU A 304 -7.52 9.24 3.09
N ASP A 305 -8.76 9.11 3.53
CA ASP A 305 -9.49 7.84 3.43
C ASP A 305 -10.06 7.57 2.03
N VAL A 306 -10.35 8.61 1.26
CA VAL A 306 -10.99 8.50 -0.06
C VAL A 306 -10.29 9.39 -1.07
N GLU A 307 -9.84 8.80 -2.17
CA GLU A 307 -9.33 9.52 -3.33
C GLU A 307 -9.96 8.98 -4.60
N VAL A 308 -10.41 9.89 -5.49
CA VAL A 308 -11.04 9.56 -6.78
C VAL A 308 -10.29 10.23 -7.92
N SER A 309 -9.66 9.44 -8.76
CA SER A 309 -9.00 9.85 -10.00
C SER A 309 -9.92 9.64 -11.19
N VAL A 310 -10.10 10.67 -12.03
CA VAL A 310 -11.01 10.65 -13.19
C VAL A 310 -10.24 10.95 -14.45
N ALA A 311 -10.56 10.21 -15.53
CA ALA A 311 -10.09 10.51 -16.87
C ALA A 311 -11.26 10.49 -17.89
N LYS A 312 -11.16 11.35 -18.86
CA LYS A 312 -12.03 11.40 -20.03
C LYS A 312 -11.27 10.81 -21.23
N VAL A 313 -11.82 9.76 -21.83
CA VAL A 313 -11.15 8.92 -22.82
C VAL A 313 -12.00 8.82 -24.07
N ASP A 314 -11.39 8.99 -25.25
CA ASP A 314 -12.00 8.67 -26.54
C ASP A 314 -11.74 7.20 -26.89
N LEU A 315 -12.79 6.38 -26.94
CA LEU A 315 -12.68 4.96 -27.25
C LEU A 315 -12.33 4.70 -28.72
N ASP A 316 -12.60 5.64 -29.62
CA ASP A 316 -12.25 5.51 -31.04
C ASP A 316 -10.72 5.60 -31.26
N GLU A 317 -9.97 6.21 -30.34
CA GLU A 317 -8.51 6.11 -30.32
C GLU A 317 -8.03 4.65 -30.15
N ILE A 318 -8.74 3.84 -29.36
CA ILE A 318 -8.43 2.41 -29.16
C ILE A 318 -8.66 1.64 -30.45
N VAL A 319 -9.78 1.90 -31.13
CA VAL A 319 -10.11 1.28 -32.43
C VAL A 319 -9.02 1.59 -33.45
N SER A 320 -8.64 2.87 -33.55
CA SER A 320 -7.59 3.33 -34.47
C SER A 320 -6.24 2.72 -34.16
N PHE A 321 -5.88 2.65 -32.85
CA PHE A 321 -4.64 2.03 -32.38
C PHE A 321 -4.58 0.54 -32.78
N ARG A 322 -5.65 -0.21 -32.54
CA ARG A 322 -5.75 -1.63 -32.88
C ARG A 322 -5.72 -1.87 -34.37
N ALA A 323 -6.35 -1.01 -35.17
CA ALA A 323 -6.36 -1.11 -36.64
C ALA A 323 -4.96 -0.98 -37.24
N ALA A 324 -4.06 -0.23 -36.59
CA ALA A 324 -2.68 -0.06 -37.05
C ALA A 324 -1.82 -1.32 -36.88
N VAL A 325 -2.23 -2.30 -36.08
CA VAL A 325 -1.48 -3.53 -35.78
C VAL A 325 -2.08 -4.72 -36.52
N ALA A 326 -1.57 -4.98 -37.75
CA ALA A 326 -2.10 -6.01 -38.64
C ALA A 326 -2.11 -7.42 -38.03
N SER A 327 -1.09 -7.79 -37.23
CA SER A 327 -1.05 -9.10 -36.55
C SER A 327 -2.18 -9.25 -35.52
N GLN A 328 -2.48 -8.20 -34.77
CA GLN A 328 -3.59 -8.20 -33.81
C GLN A 328 -4.94 -8.37 -34.52
N GLN A 329 -5.14 -7.72 -35.65
CA GLN A 329 -6.36 -7.89 -36.47
C GLN A 329 -6.54 -9.35 -36.94
N VAL A 330 -5.45 -10.02 -37.32
CA VAL A 330 -5.45 -11.45 -37.68
C VAL A 330 -5.81 -12.32 -36.46
N GLU A 331 -5.22 -12.04 -35.27
CA GLU A 331 -5.52 -12.76 -34.04
C GLU A 331 -6.98 -12.59 -33.61
N MET A 332 -7.50 -11.36 -33.67
CA MET A 332 -8.90 -11.07 -33.35
C MET A 332 -9.86 -11.78 -34.32
N ALA A 333 -9.58 -11.75 -35.62
CA ALA A 333 -10.38 -12.46 -36.62
C ALA A 333 -10.30 -13.99 -36.52
N GLY A 334 -9.16 -14.51 -36.04
CA GLY A 334 -8.91 -15.95 -35.90
C GLY A 334 -9.44 -16.59 -34.60
N LYS A 335 -10.11 -15.83 -33.74
CA LYS A 335 -10.66 -16.36 -32.48
C LYS A 335 -11.61 -17.50 -32.71
N LYS A 336 -11.32 -18.63 -32.05
CA LYS A 336 -12.11 -19.86 -32.15
C LYS A 336 -13.26 -19.88 -31.13
N GLU A 337 -14.29 -20.65 -31.45
CA GLU A 337 -15.35 -20.97 -30.50
C GLU A 337 -14.78 -21.75 -29.27
N PRO A 338 -15.32 -21.57 -28.05
CA PRO A 338 -16.46 -20.70 -27.76
C PRO A 338 -16.08 -19.22 -27.76
N LYS A 339 -16.98 -18.36 -28.26
CA LYS A 339 -16.85 -16.91 -28.13
C LYS A 339 -16.85 -16.53 -26.65
N TYR A 340 -16.20 -15.42 -26.33
CA TYR A 340 -16.24 -14.89 -24.97
C TYR A 340 -17.66 -14.42 -24.64
N PRO A 341 -18.32 -14.89 -23.59
CA PRO A 341 -19.68 -14.48 -23.26
C PRO A 341 -19.71 -13.04 -22.76
N PHE A 342 -20.87 -12.41 -22.88
CA PHE A 342 -21.11 -11.06 -22.40
C PHE A 342 -22.50 -10.94 -21.77
N VAL A 343 -22.65 -9.92 -20.92
CA VAL A 343 -23.93 -9.49 -20.35
C VAL A 343 -24.27 -8.15 -20.99
N GLU A 344 -25.42 -8.08 -21.64
CA GLU A 344 -25.92 -6.81 -22.22
C GLU A 344 -26.47 -5.92 -21.11
N VAL A 345 -26.14 -4.62 -21.18
CA VAL A 345 -26.55 -3.60 -20.22
C VAL A 345 -27.17 -2.44 -21.01
N ASP A 346 -28.44 -2.18 -20.73
CA ASP A 346 -29.19 -1.07 -21.30
C ASP A 346 -28.81 0.24 -20.59
N PHE A 347 -27.66 0.77 -20.95
CA PHE A 347 -27.11 2.01 -20.40
C PHE A 347 -26.02 2.56 -21.33
N ASP A 348 -26.06 3.86 -21.58
CA ASP A 348 -25.02 4.55 -22.37
C ASP A 348 -23.90 5.08 -21.45
N LEU A 349 -22.71 4.49 -21.59
CA LEU A 349 -21.50 4.95 -20.89
C LEU A 349 -20.91 6.21 -21.51
N CYS A 350 -21.24 6.54 -22.77
CA CYS A 350 -20.70 7.70 -23.44
C CYS A 350 -21.25 9.00 -22.82
N ASP A 351 -20.43 10.03 -22.85
CA ASP A 351 -20.82 11.37 -22.42
C ASP A 351 -21.82 11.98 -23.42
N ASP A 352 -22.74 12.80 -22.95
CA ASP A 352 -23.66 13.54 -23.80
C ASP A 352 -22.93 14.60 -24.64
N ASP A 353 -22.99 14.47 -25.96
CA ASP A 353 -22.23 15.28 -26.94
C ASP A 353 -22.70 16.73 -27.07
N SER A 354 -23.77 17.14 -26.39
CA SER A 354 -24.43 18.44 -26.60
C SER A 354 -23.57 19.68 -26.26
N ASN A 355 -22.38 19.51 -25.63
CA ASN A 355 -21.58 20.64 -25.23
C ASN A 355 -20.07 20.42 -25.42
N PHE A 356 -19.53 20.78 -26.59
CA PHE A 356 -18.11 20.71 -26.93
C PHE A 356 -17.16 21.39 -25.92
N SER A 357 -17.64 22.32 -25.11
CA SER A 357 -16.80 22.99 -24.08
C SER A 357 -16.37 22.05 -22.95
N HIS A 358 -17.00 20.89 -22.78
CA HIS A 358 -16.68 19.91 -21.75
C HIS A 358 -15.93 18.67 -22.29
N MET A 359 -15.53 18.68 -23.57
CA MET A 359 -14.89 17.55 -24.26
C MET A 359 -13.36 17.52 -24.14
N GLN A 360 -12.77 18.22 -23.18
CA GLN A 360 -11.32 18.14 -23.01
C GLN A 360 -10.90 16.74 -22.57
N LEU A 361 -10.31 15.98 -23.48
CA LEU A 361 -9.75 14.66 -23.22
C LEU A 361 -8.57 14.72 -22.25
N SER A 362 -8.41 13.70 -21.44
CA SER A 362 -7.25 13.54 -20.55
C SER A 362 -5.99 13.30 -21.37
N ARG A 363 -4.89 13.94 -20.99
CA ARG A 363 -3.59 13.82 -21.66
C ARG A 363 -2.68 12.90 -20.88
N ALA A 364 -1.75 12.27 -21.57
CA ALA A 364 -0.66 11.52 -20.96
C ALA A 364 0.15 12.38 -19.99
N ILE A 365 0.52 11.78 -18.88
CA ILE A 365 1.37 12.36 -17.84
C ILE A 365 2.63 11.54 -17.65
N GLU A 366 3.68 12.16 -17.13
CA GLU A 366 4.84 11.42 -16.60
C GLU A 366 4.48 10.84 -15.24
N VAL A 367 4.80 9.56 -15.03
CA VAL A 367 4.56 8.88 -13.76
C VAL A 367 5.54 9.41 -12.71
N ARG A 368 5.00 9.80 -11.56
CA ARG A 368 5.81 10.18 -10.40
C ARG A 368 6.21 8.95 -9.62
N TYR A 369 7.51 8.70 -9.53
CA TYR A 369 8.12 7.72 -8.65
C TYR A 369 8.76 8.42 -7.45
N HIS A 370 8.61 7.85 -6.27
CA HIS A 370 9.33 8.30 -5.10
C HIS A 370 10.73 7.71 -5.06
N GLU A 371 11.70 8.44 -4.48
CA GLU A 371 12.98 7.85 -4.14
C GLU A 371 12.82 6.80 -3.02
N PRO A 372 13.66 5.75 -2.93
CA PRO A 372 13.53 4.75 -1.88
C PRO A 372 13.54 5.32 -0.47
N GLU A 373 14.32 6.35 -0.23
CA GLU A 373 14.41 7.07 1.02
C GLU A 373 13.10 7.83 1.34
N GLU A 374 12.44 8.37 0.31
CA GLU A 374 11.13 9.00 0.44
C GLU A 374 10.05 7.95 0.72
N GLU A 375 10.09 6.77 0.07
CA GLU A 375 9.19 5.65 0.38
C GLU A 375 9.33 5.20 1.84
N ILE A 376 10.57 5.13 2.37
CA ILE A 376 10.86 4.82 3.78
C ILE A 376 10.31 5.91 4.72
N ALA A 377 10.37 7.18 4.31
CA ALA A 377 9.81 8.28 5.10
C ALA A 377 8.29 8.24 5.16
N ARG A 378 7.62 7.91 4.05
CA ARG A 378 6.17 8.08 3.89
C ARG A 378 5.37 6.81 4.21
N GLY A 379 5.77 5.64 3.70
CA GLY A 379 5.02 4.40 3.86
C GLY A 379 4.80 4.02 5.32
N PRO A 380 5.87 3.83 6.12
CA PRO A 380 5.73 3.55 7.54
C PRO A 380 5.02 4.67 8.31
N ALA A 381 5.16 5.94 7.90
CA ALA A 381 4.49 7.07 8.53
C ALA A 381 2.96 6.99 8.38
N CYS A 382 2.46 6.74 7.17
CA CYS A 382 1.03 6.55 6.91
C CYS A 382 0.49 5.29 7.62
N TRP A 383 1.26 4.19 7.64
CA TRP A 383 0.92 2.98 8.38
C TRP A 383 0.78 3.22 9.89
N MET A 384 1.70 3.99 10.49
CA MET A 384 1.64 4.36 11.90
C MET A 384 0.46 5.28 12.22
N TRP A 385 0.12 6.19 11.31
CA TRP A 385 -1.06 7.04 11.46
C TRP A 385 -2.35 6.22 11.57
N ASP A 386 -2.53 5.24 10.68
CA ASP A 386 -3.69 4.35 10.74
C ASP A 386 -3.71 3.48 12.00
N TYR A 387 -2.55 2.98 12.43
CA TYR A 387 -2.46 2.25 13.71
C TYR A 387 -2.91 3.12 14.89
N LEU A 388 -2.47 4.37 14.92
CA LEU A 388 -2.83 5.30 15.98
C LEU A 388 -4.34 5.57 15.99
N ARG A 389 -4.92 5.77 14.82
CA ARG A 389 -6.38 5.99 14.64
C ARG A 389 -7.19 4.78 15.11
N ARG A 390 -6.77 3.58 14.77
CA ARG A 390 -7.49 2.32 15.02
C ARG A 390 -7.33 1.79 16.44
N SER A 391 -6.14 1.94 17.03
CA SER A 391 -5.85 1.38 18.36
C SER A 391 -6.50 2.14 19.51
N GLY A 392 -6.93 3.37 19.31
CA GLY A 392 -7.39 4.27 20.36
C GLY A 392 -6.28 4.74 21.30
N ALA A 393 -5.01 4.50 20.96
CA ALA A 393 -3.86 4.98 21.71
C ALA A 393 -3.75 6.52 21.67
N SER A 394 -3.11 7.08 22.69
CA SER A 394 -2.92 8.54 22.81
C SER A 394 -1.62 9.03 22.17
N GLY A 395 -0.90 8.17 21.46
CA GLY A 395 0.37 8.49 20.82
C GLY A 395 1.39 7.36 20.93
N PHE A 396 2.67 7.72 20.81
CA PHE A 396 3.79 6.78 20.74
C PHE A 396 4.81 7.03 21.84
N LEU A 397 5.50 5.95 22.27
CA LEU A 397 6.70 6.00 23.07
C LEU A 397 7.83 5.25 22.37
N LEU A 398 8.98 5.89 22.21
CA LEU A 398 10.18 5.30 21.62
C LEU A 398 11.33 5.30 22.61
N PRO A 399 11.91 4.13 22.95
CA PRO A 399 13.25 4.06 23.53
C PRO A 399 14.27 4.57 22.50
N LEU A 400 14.72 5.82 22.66
CA LEU A 400 15.61 6.51 21.71
C LEU A 400 17.06 6.43 22.20
N SER A 401 17.85 5.54 21.57
CA SER A 401 19.24 5.30 21.96
C SER A 401 20.24 6.30 21.34
N GLY A 402 19.83 7.07 20.33
CA GLY A 402 20.74 7.93 19.53
C GLY A 402 21.56 7.15 18.50
N GLY A 403 21.24 5.87 18.26
CA GLY A 403 21.76 5.05 17.16
C GLY A 403 20.86 5.14 15.91
N ALA A 404 21.35 4.64 14.77
CA ALA A 404 20.71 4.78 13.47
C ALA A 404 19.25 4.28 13.43
N ASP A 405 18.96 3.10 13.99
CA ASP A 405 17.64 2.46 13.91
C ASP A 405 16.57 3.23 14.68
N SER A 406 16.83 3.52 15.97
CA SER A 406 15.88 4.28 16.79
C SER A 406 15.70 5.71 16.28
N SER A 407 16.75 6.30 15.70
CA SER A 407 16.68 7.64 15.09
C SER A 407 15.89 7.64 13.78
N SER A 408 16.00 6.59 12.96
CA SER A 408 15.15 6.40 11.79
C SER A 408 13.68 6.28 12.19
N THR A 409 13.37 5.52 13.25
CA THR A 409 12.00 5.43 13.78
C THR A 409 11.50 6.79 14.28
N ALA A 410 12.32 7.59 14.95
CA ALA A 410 11.94 8.94 15.40
C ALA A 410 11.67 9.87 14.20
N ALA A 411 12.52 9.84 13.18
CA ALA A 411 12.35 10.62 11.95
C ALA A 411 11.07 10.25 11.19
N ILE A 412 10.69 8.96 11.15
CA ILE A 412 9.43 8.49 10.55
C ILE A 412 8.22 9.05 11.30
N VAL A 413 8.24 9.13 12.64
CA VAL A 413 7.17 9.81 13.42
C VAL A 413 7.09 11.28 13.05
N GLY A 414 8.24 11.95 12.91
CA GLY A 414 8.29 13.33 12.44
C GLY A 414 7.71 13.50 11.04
N SER A 415 8.04 12.61 10.10
CA SER A 415 7.47 12.56 8.75
C SER A 415 5.94 12.37 8.80
N MET A 416 5.43 11.47 9.66
CA MET A 416 3.99 11.30 9.87
C MET A 416 3.31 12.62 10.25
N CYS A 417 3.88 13.35 11.22
CA CYS A 417 3.33 14.64 11.64
C CYS A 417 3.34 15.67 10.50
N GLN A 418 4.39 15.68 9.66
CA GLN A 418 4.47 16.57 8.49
C GLN A 418 3.41 16.20 7.43
N ILE A 419 3.23 14.91 7.13
CA ILE A 419 2.24 14.43 6.14
C ILE A 419 0.82 14.78 6.59
N VAL A 420 0.47 14.53 7.86
CA VAL A 420 -0.85 14.84 8.40
C VAL A 420 -1.13 16.35 8.37
N CYS A 421 -0.17 17.17 8.81
CA CYS A 421 -0.33 18.62 8.76
C CYS A 421 -0.48 19.15 7.33
N LYS A 422 0.29 18.60 6.38
CA LYS A 422 0.17 18.97 4.97
C LYS A 422 -1.20 18.60 4.40
N ALA A 423 -1.73 17.41 4.69
CA ALA A 423 -3.06 17.01 4.24
C ALA A 423 -4.16 17.96 4.79
N ILE A 424 -4.02 18.42 6.03
CA ILE A 424 -4.94 19.43 6.61
C ILE A 424 -4.85 20.76 5.86
N GLU A 425 -3.65 21.21 5.51
CA GLU A 425 -3.42 22.47 4.77
C GLU A 425 -3.97 22.41 3.35
N ASP A 426 -3.71 21.31 2.61
CA ASP A 426 -4.11 21.11 1.21
C ASP A 426 -5.64 21.07 1.06
N GLU A 427 -6.38 20.43 1.97
CA GLU A 427 -7.85 20.39 1.93
C GLU A 427 -8.48 21.73 2.37
N THR A 428 -7.90 22.43 3.35
CA THR A 428 -8.39 23.74 3.77
C THR A 428 -8.33 24.77 2.63
N ALA A 429 -7.38 24.61 1.72
CA ALA A 429 -7.26 25.45 0.52
C ALA A 429 -8.35 25.17 -0.53
N ASN A 430 -8.90 23.94 -0.56
CA ASN A 430 -9.86 23.50 -1.58
C ASN A 430 -11.33 23.70 -1.15
N ASP A 431 -11.69 23.58 0.12
CA ASP A 431 -13.09 23.49 0.58
C ASP A 431 -13.50 24.51 1.66
N GLY A 432 -12.74 25.51 1.92
CA GLY A 432 -12.94 26.80 2.62
C GLY A 432 -13.80 26.88 3.89
N ASN A 433 -14.55 25.84 4.35
CA ASN A 433 -15.50 26.02 5.47
C ASN A 433 -15.91 24.76 6.27
N SER A 434 -15.40 23.57 6.00
CA SER A 434 -15.65 22.38 6.82
C SER A 434 -14.36 21.78 7.35
N MET A 435 -14.34 21.37 8.64
CA MET A 435 -13.24 20.61 9.22
C MET A 435 -13.15 19.28 8.48
N ASN A 436 -12.01 18.99 7.87
CA ASN A 436 -11.79 17.75 7.14
C ASN A 436 -11.63 16.55 8.09
N GLU A 437 -11.78 15.34 7.56
CA GLU A 437 -11.71 14.10 8.36
C GLU A 437 -10.32 13.92 9.01
N VAL A 438 -9.23 14.30 8.30
CA VAL A 438 -7.85 14.22 8.81
C VAL A 438 -7.64 15.21 9.95
N GLU A 439 -8.15 16.44 9.83
CA GLU A 439 -8.09 17.44 10.89
C GLU A 439 -8.87 17.01 12.12
N ALA A 440 -10.10 16.49 11.94
CA ALA A 440 -10.93 16.01 13.04
C ALA A 440 -10.22 14.89 13.81
N GLU A 441 -9.62 13.91 13.11
CA GLU A 441 -8.84 12.84 13.72
C GLU A 441 -7.58 13.35 14.43
N CYS A 442 -6.84 14.30 13.81
CA CYS A 442 -5.68 14.91 14.43
C CYS A 442 -6.04 15.61 15.74
N ARG A 443 -7.12 16.40 15.74
CA ARG A 443 -7.63 17.09 16.94
C ARG A 443 -8.08 16.10 18.01
N ARG A 444 -8.78 15.05 17.63
CA ARG A 444 -9.21 13.98 18.54
C ARG A 444 -8.02 13.30 19.24
N ILE A 445 -6.99 12.91 18.50
CA ILE A 445 -5.82 12.18 19.00
C ILE A 445 -4.94 13.10 19.85
N CYS A 446 -4.60 14.28 19.32
CA CYS A 446 -3.75 15.26 19.98
C CYS A 446 -4.46 16.03 21.12
N LYS A 447 -5.80 15.91 21.20
CA LYS A 447 -6.66 16.65 22.14
C LYS A 447 -6.56 18.17 21.96
N PHE A 448 -6.40 18.62 20.70
CA PHE A 448 -6.39 20.04 20.36
C PHE A 448 -7.81 20.62 20.34
N THR A 449 -7.93 21.87 20.81
CA THR A 449 -9.17 22.65 20.69
C THR A 449 -9.37 23.14 19.24
N THR A 450 -10.58 23.54 18.89
CA THR A 450 -10.90 24.05 17.54
C THR A 450 -10.10 25.29 17.16
N ASP A 451 -9.73 26.12 18.14
CA ASP A 451 -9.00 27.38 17.91
C ASP A 451 -7.48 27.20 17.92
N GLU A 452 -7.00 25.99 18.24
CA GLU A 452 -5.57 25.72 18.35
C GLU A 452 -4.95 25.47 16.97
N ALA A 453 -3.92 26.22 16.60
CA ALA A 453 -3.20 26.04 15.35
C ALA A 453 -2.41 24.72 15.38
N ILE A 454 -2.60 23.88 14.35
CA ILE A 454 -1.90 22.63 14.16
C ILE A 454 -0.56 22.90 13.47
N SER A 455 0.50 22.22 13.89
CA SER A 455 1.80 22.18 13.23
C SER A 455 2.52 20.86 13.52
N PRO A 456 3.48 20.43 12.68
CA PRO A 456 4.18 19.16 12.87
C PRO A 456 4.83 19.04 14.25
N THR A 457 5.50 20.10 14.71
CA THR A 457 6.16 20.13 16.03
C THR A 457 5.16 20.06 17.19
N LYS A 458 4.02 20.79 17.11
CA LYS A 458 2.98 20.70 18.13
C LYS A 458 2.32 19.34 18.16
N MET A 459 2.05 18.76 17.00
CA MET A 459 1.51 17.42 16.89
C MET A 459 2.46 16.40 17.49
N ALA A 460 3.75 16.44 17.13
CA ALA A 460 4.77 15.58 17.72
C ALA A 460 4.85 15.77 19.24
N ASN A 461 4.82 16.99 19.74
CA ASN A 461 4.80 17.26 21.17
C ASN A 461 3.58 16.66 21.88
N ALA A 462 2.42 16.65 21.25
CA ALA A 462 1.20 16.08 21.83
C ALA A 462 1.26 14.56 21.95
N LEU A 463 1.65 13.87 20.86
CA LEU A 463 1.51 12.40 20.73
C LEU A 463 2.80 11.60 20.85
N PHE A 464 3.99 12.23 20.74
CA PHE A 464 5.25 11.51 20.70
C PHE A 464 6.11 11.75 21.96
N SER A 465 6.50 10.66 22.59
CA SER A 465 7.40 10.63 23.73
C SER A 465 8.61 9.80 23.43
N THR A 466 9.79 10.27 23.79
CA THR A 466 11.03 9.50 23.68
C THR A 466 11.67 9.35 25.04
N VAL A 467 12.39 8.23 25.26
CA VAL A 467 13.12 8.00 26.50
C VAL A 467 14.51 7.43 26.19
N TYR A 468 15.54 8.11 26.69
CA TYR A 468 16.89 7.57 26.71
C TYR A 468 17.12 6.82 28.00
N LEU A 469 17.42 5.50 27.90
CA LEU A 469 17.63 4.58 29.03
C LEU A 469 19.11 4.16 29.09
N GLY A 470 19.94 5.05 29.60
CA GLY A 470 21.39 4.87 29.68
C GLY A 470 21.85 4.01 30.84
N THR A 471 23.08 3.50 30.75
CA THR A 471 23.86 2.86 31.81
C THR A 471 25.24 3.49 31.86
N ASP A 472 26.07 3.07 32.80
CA ASP A 472 27.50 3.43 32.84
C ASP A 472 28.27 2.98 31.59
N ASN A 473 27.68 2.06 30.78
CA ASN A 473 28.22 1.59 29.51
C ASN A 473 27.80 2.47 28.33
N SER A 474 26.97 3.49 28.52
CA SER A 474 26.45 4.36 27.48
C SER A 474 27.30 5.62 27.32
N SER A 475 27.49 6.09 26.07
CA SER A 475 28.28 7.29 25.80
C SER A 475 27.46 8.58 25.94
N GLU A 476 28.14 9.69 26.28
CA GLU A 476 27.50 11.01 26.28
C GLU A 476 27.10 11.47 24.84
N ASP A 477 27.82 11.00 23.82
CA ASP A 477 27.52 11.34 22.43
C ASP A 477 26.20 10.74 21.98
N THR A 478 25.90 9.48 22.35
CA THR A 478 24.60 8.85 22.04
C THR A 478 23.46 9.53 22.79
N ARG A 479 23.66 9.89 24.05
CA ARG A 479 22.70 10.65 24.86
C ARG A 479 22.38 12.00 24.23
N LYS A 480 23.44 12.73 23.81
CA LYS A 480 23.29 14.03 23.16
C LYS A 480 22.53 13.92 21.84
N ARG A 481 22.92 12.99 20.95
CA ARG A 481 22.22 12.76 19.68
C ARG A 481 20.75 12.42 19.88
N ALA A 482 20.42 11.57 20.86
CA ALA A 482 19.03 11.26 21.19
C ALA A 482 18.23 12.48 21.62
N LYS A 483 18.82 13.34 22.45
CA LYS A 483 18.20 14.59 22.90
C LYS A 483 18.02 15.59 21.76
N ASP A 484 19.09 15.84 21.00
CA ASP A 484 19.07 16.83 19.91
C ASP A 484 18.02 16.43 18.86
N LEU A 485 17.96 15.16 18.45
CA LEU A 485 16.95 14.67 17.50
C LEU A 485 15.52 14.77 18.07
N ALA A 486 15.33 14.45 19.35
CA ALA A 486 14.02 14.57 19.98
C ALA A 486 13.52 16.02 19.98
N GLU A 487 14.42 16.99 20.21
CA GLU A 487 14.13 18.43 20.13
C GLU A 487 13.80 18.86 18.69
N GLU A 488 14.55 18.40 17.68
CA GLU A 488 14.31 18.69 16.26
C GLU A 488 12.94 18.18 15.80
N VAL A 489 12.56 16.95 16.17
CA VAL A 489 11.25 16.36 15.86
C VAL A 489 10.12 17.02 16.66
N GLY A 490 10.42 17.60 17.82
CA GLY A 490 9.44 18.19 18.74
C GLY A 490 8.87 17.21 19.77
N ALA A 491 9.52 16.05 19.97
CA ALA A 491 9.07 15.03 20.91
C ALA A 491 9.29 15.44 22.39
N LYS A 492 8.49 14.89 23.29
CA LYS A 492 8.75 14.99 24.73
C LYS A 492 9.82 13.98 25.12
N HIS A 493 11.02 14.47 25.44
CA HIS A 493 12.18 13.63 25.75
C HIS A 493 12.41 13.46 27.23
N LEU A 494 12.65 12.21 27.65
CA LEU A 494 13.09 11.82 29.00
C LEU A 494 14.46 11.15 28.91
N SER A 495 15.31 11.38 29.92
CA SER A 495 16.60 10.72 30.01
C SER A 495 16.84 10.23 31.48
N CYS A 496 17.14 8.94 31.65
CA CYS A 496 17.38 8.35 32.95
C CYS A 496 18.43 7.24 32.87
N SER A 497 19.13 6.97 34.03
CA SER A 497 19.97 5.80 34.21
C SER A 497 19.13 4.62 34.70
N ILE A 498 19.46 3.42 34.19
CA ILE A 498 18.85 2.16 34.61
C ILE A 498 19.78 1.33 35.52
N ASP A 499 20.97 1.84 35.87
CA ASP A 499 22.01 1.10 36.66
C ASP A 499 21.47 0.61 38.00
N GLY A 500 20.72 1.42 38.73
CA GLY A 500 20.10 1.03 39.99
C GLY A 500 19.16 -0.17 39.87
N ILE A 501 18.39 -0.27 38.76
CA ILE A 501 17.48 -1.39 38.53
C ILE A 501 18.27 -2.64 38.15
N VAL A 502 19.26 -2.50 37.27
CA VAL A 502 20.17 -3.62 36.90
C VAL A 502 20.90 -4.17 38.11
N ALA A 503 21.46 -3.30 38.97
CA ALA A 503 22.11 -3.68 40.19
C ALA A 503 21.17 -4.43 41.14
N ALA A 504 19.93 -3.99 41.30
CA ALA A 504 18.94 -4.67 42.13
C ALA A 504 18.65 -6.11 41.65
N ILE A 505 18.51 -6.31 40.33
CA ILE A 505 18.28 -7.63 39.72
C ILE A 505 19.49 -8.55 39.94
N VAL A 506 20.72 -8.03 39.72
CA VAL A 506 21.97 -8.78 39.97
C VAL A 506 22.11 -9.15 41.43
N THR A 507 21.79 -8.22 42.35
CA THR A 507 21.79 -8.47 43.79
C THR A 507 20.80 -9.55 44.20
N PHE A 508 19.57 -9.48 43.66
CA PHE A 508 18.55 -10.52 43.87
C PHE A 508 19.05 -11.90 43.43
N PHE A 509 19.64 -12.00 42.22
CA PHE A 509 20.26 -13.25 41.77
C PHE A 509 21.35 -13.75 42.68
N ALA A 510 22.23 -12.85 43.14
CA ALA A 510 23.32 -13.21 44.06
C ALA A 510 22.82 -13.72 45.42
N VAL A 511 21.75 -13.11 45.96
CA VAL A 511 21.12 -13.57 47.22
C VAL A 511 20.55 -14.97 47.09
N VAL A 512 19.88 -15.26 45.93
CA VAL A 512 19.23 -16.56 45.71
C VAL A 512 20.24 -17.67 45.40
N THR A 513 21.30 -17.37 44.67
CA THR A 513 22.24 -18.39 44.15
C THR A 513 23.59 -18.43 44.80
N GLY A 514 23.94 -17.43 45.61
CA GLY A 514 25.28 -17.25 46.21
C GLY A 514 26.36 -16.85 45.18
N LYS A 515 25.98 -16.48 43.94
CA LYS A 515 26.93 -16.13 42.85
C LYS A 515 26.57 -14.78 42.21
N THR A 516 27.58 -13.96 41.96
CA THR A 516 27.44 -12.66 41.30
C THR A 516 28.03 -12.72 39.89
N PRO A 517 27.23 -12.55 38.81
CA PRO A 517 27.71 -12.56 37.42
C PRO A 517 28.58 -11.33 37.14
N LYS A 518 29.58 -11.47 36.27
CA LYS A 518 30.51 -10.42 35.86
C LYS A 518 30.60 -10.30 34.36
N PHE A 519 30.89 -9.10 33.87
CA PHE A 519 31.30 -8.92 32.47
C PHE A 519 32.62 -9.65 32.18
N LYS A 520 32.80 -10.08 30.94
CA LYS A 520 34.00 -10.75 30.46
C LYS A 520 35.26 -9.91 30.72
N LEU A 521 35.16 -8.60 30.55
CA LEU A 521 36.21 -7.64 30.82
C LEU A 521 36.69 -7.71 32.29
N PHE A 522 35.81 -8.10 33.23
CA PHE A 522 36.10 -8.25 34.64
C PHE A 522 36.29 -9.71 35.08
N GLY A 523 36.65 -10.61 34.11
CA GLY A 523 36.93 -12.01 34.39
C GLY A 523 35.72 -12.94 34.42
N GLY A 524 34.55 -12.49 33.96
CA GLY A 524 33.36 -13.32 33.80
C GLY A 524 33.46 -14.27 32.61
N THR A 525 32.65 -15.33 32.62
CA THR A 525 32.47 -16.26 31.49
C THR A 525 31.63 -15.62 30.36
N ASN A 526 31.62 -16.23 29.19
CA ASN A 526 30.74 -15.79 28.08
C ASN A 526 29.24 -15.83 28.46
N ALA A 527 28.82 -16.80 29.29
CA ALA A 527 27.45 -16.91 29.78
C ALA A 527 27.08 -15.77 30.74
N GLU A 528 27.99 -15.41 31.64
CA GLU A 528 27.79 -14.28 32.54
C GLU A 528 27.74 -12.96 31.79
N ASN A 529 28.67 -12.76 30.85
CA ASN A 529 28.71 -11.57 30.00
C ASN A 529 27.42 -11.38 29.22
N LEU A 530 26.95 -12.43 28.59
CA LEU A 530 25.68 -12.40 27.81
C LEU A 530 24.47 -12.16 28.74
N ALA A 531 24.48 -12.71 29.96
CA ALA A 531 23.43 -12.48 30.95
C ALA A 531 23.36 -11.01 31.38
N MET A 532 24.53 -10.37 31.61
CA MET A 532 24.62 -8.95 31.99
C MET A 532 24.12 -8.02 30.86
N GLN A 533 24.43 -8.32 29.59
CA GLN A 533 23.89 -7.58 28.44
C GLN A 533 22.37 -7.77 28.34
N ASN A 534 21.89 -9.00 28.40
CA ASN A 534 20.48 -9.35 28.27
C ASN A 534 19.59 -8.72 29.35
N ILE A 535 20.10 -8.57 30.59
CA ILE A 535 19.39 -7.89 31.70
C ILE A 535 19.14 -6.43 31.32
N GLN A 536 20.17 -5.70 30.87
CA GLN A 536 20.07 -4.31 30.49
C GLN A 536 19.03 -4.12 29.34
N ALA A 537 19.13 -4.95 28.31
CA ALA A 537 18.23 -4.91 27.17
C ALA A 537 16.75 -5.13 27.56
N ARG A 538 16.48 -6.10 28.45
CA ARG A 538 15.11 -6.40 28.93
C ARG A 538 14.57 -5.35 29.88
N VAL A 539 15.41 -4.79 30.76
CA VAL A 539 15.01 -3.70 31.66
C VAL A 539 14.56 -2.48 30.85
N ARG A 540 15.23 -2.16 29.75
CA ARG A 540 14.79 -1.08 28.86
C ARG A 540 13.37 -1.32 28.33
N MET A 541 13.00 -2.54 27.95
CA MET A 541 11.65 -2.87 27.50
C MET A 541 10.61 -2.78 28.62
N ILE A 542 10.92 -3.28 29.82
CA ILE A 542 10.02 -3.17 30.98
C ILE A 542 9.70 -1.71 31.27
N LEU A 543 10.72 -0.85 31.28
CA LEU A 543 10.55 0.58 31.52
C LEU A 543 9.82 1.28 30.38
N ALA A 544 10.05 0.88 29.12
CA ALA A 544 9.32 1.43 27.99
C ALA A 544 7.82 1.21 28.14
N PHE A 545 7.37 -0.01 28.45
CA PHE A 545 5.95 -0.29 28.68
C PHE A 545 5.40 0.42 29.93
N LEU A 546 6.19 0.52 31.02
CA LEU A 546 5.78 1.28 32.20
C LEU A 546 5.54 2.76 31.86
N PHE A 547 6.47 3.39 31.15
CA PHE A 547 6.31 4.78 30.73
C PHE A 547 5.16 4.93 29.72
N ALA A 548 5.01 4.04 28.77
CA ALA A 548 3.93 4.07 27.79
C ALA A 548 2.55 4.04 28.46
N GLN A 549 2.39 3.24 29.50
CA GLN A 549 1.16 3.12 30.25
C GLN A 549 0.89 4.33 31.16
N LEU A 550 1.91 4.91 31.79
CA LEU A 550 1.73 5.89 32.86
C LEU A 550 1.98 7.36 32.44
N LEU A 551 2.68 7.64 31.33
CA LEU A 551 2.94 9.03 30.91
C LEU A 551 1.67 9.84 30.64
N PRO A 552 0.60 9.28 30.04
CA PRO A 552 -0.66 10.00 29.91
C PRO A 552 -1.25 10.42 31.26
N TRP A 553 -1.22 9.55 32.27
CA TRP A 553 -1.65 9.86 33.63
C TRP A 553 -0.78 10.94 34.28
N VAL A 554 0.56 10.85 34.17
CA VAL A 554 1.50 11.89 34.68
C VAL A 554 1.20 13.27 34.09
N ARG A 555 0.67 13.32 32.86
CA ARG A 555 0.28 14.55 32.16
C ARG A 555 -1.14 15.01 32.48
N GLY A 556 -1.81 14.41 33.45
CA GLY A 556 -3.18 14.78 33.82
C GLY A 556 -4.24 14.34 32.83
N GLN A 557 -3.94 13.40 31.93
CA GLN A 557 -4.90 12.85 31.00
C GLN A 557 -5.74 11.75 31.71
N ASN A 558 -7.05 11.81 31.59
CA ASN A 558 -7.94 10.80 32.12
C ASN A 558 -7.95 9.58 31.20
N GLY A 559 -7.11 8.60 31.50
CA GLY A 559 -6.97 7.37 30.70
C GLY A 559 -6.08 7.54 29.47
N GLY A 560 -5.96 6.47 28.68
CA GLY A 560 -5.09 6.38 27.51
C GLY A 560 -3.76 5.68 27.82
N PHE A 561 -3.08 5.30 26.73
CA PHE A 561 -1.76 4.68 26.74
C PHE A 561 -1.02 5.09 25.47
N LEU A 562 0.30 4.89 25.45
CA LEU A 562 1.11 5.11 24.27
C LEU A 562 1.51 3.76 23.67
N LEU A 563 1.57 3.66 22.34
CA LEU A 563 2.15 2.50 21.68
C LEU A 563 3.68 2.56 21.78
N VAL A 564 4.29 1.48 22.24
CA VAL A 564 5.75 1.35 22.28
C VAL A 564 6.25 1.04 20.87
N LEU A 565 7.18 1.85 20.36
CA LEU A 565 7.80 1.66 19.06
C LEU A 565 9.06 0.81 19.16
N GLY A 566 9.13 -0.23 18.33
CA GLY A 566 10.33 -1.01 18.08
C GLY A 566 11.24 -0.35 17.05
N SER A 567 12.51 -0.74 17.07
CA SER A 567 13.53 -0.25 16.14
C SER A 567 14.52 -1.35 15.70
N ALA A 568 14.08 -2.60 15.64
CA ALA A 568 14.88 -3.69 15.08
C ALA A 568 14.73 -3.70 13.56
N ASN A 569 15.85 -3.69 12.82
CA ASN A 569 15.86 -3.74 11.35
C ASN A 569 15.83 -5.18 10.84
N VAL A 570 15.65 -5.36 9.51
CA VAL A 570 15.53 -6.69 8.90
C VAL A 570 16.82 -7.53 9.02
N ASP A 571 18.00 -6.90 8.99
CA ASP A 571 19.28 -7.60 9.04
C ASP A 571 19.52 -8.23 10.41
N GLU A 572 19.18 -7.51 11.49
CA GLU A 572 19.19 -8.04 12.86
C GLU A 572 18.24 -9.24 12.96
N GLY A 573 17.07 -9.15 12.34
CA GLY A 573 16.11 -10.23 12.24
C GLY A 573 16.68 -11.46 11.52
N LEU A 574 17.28 -11.27 10.35
CA LEU A 574 17.89 -12.36 9.57
C LEU A 574 18.99 -13.12 10.36
N ARG A 575 19.83 -12.38 11.08
CA ARG A 575 20.93 -12.92 11.88
C ARG A 575 20.46 -13.45 13.23
N GLY A 576 19.36 -12.92 13.78
CA GLY A 576 18.94 -13.10 15.15
C GLY A 576 19.88 -12.40 16.14
N TYR A 577 20.43 -11.25 15.75
CA TYR A 577 21.26 -10.40 16.58
C TYR A 577 20.41 -9.44 17.41
N LEU A 578 19.70 -10.00 18.35
CA LEU A 578 18.85 -9.31 19.30
C LEU A 578 18.71 -10.12 20.59
N THR A 579 18.35 -9.45 21.67
CA THR A 579 17.94 -10.12 22.90
C THR A 579 16.44 -10.35 22.86
N LYS A 580 16.01 -11.61 22.95
CA LYS A 580 14.56 -11.89 22.99
C LYS A 580 13.90 -11.15 24.15
N TYR A 581 12.81 -10.44 23.88
CA TYR A 581 12.08 -9.56 24.81
C TYR A 581 12.85 -8.30 25.23
N ASP A 582 13.72 -7.79 24.37
CA ASP A 582 14.22 -6.42 24.42
C ASP A 582 13.27 -5.45 23.70
N CYS A 583 13.73 -4.27 23.32
CA CYS A 583 12.93 -3.27 22.61
C CYS A 583 12.45 -3.72 21.23
N SER A 584 12.89 -4.89 20.71
CA SER A 584 12.32 -5.50 19.51
C SER A 584 10.92 -6.13 19.74
N SER A 585 10.52 -6.33 21.01
CA SER A 585 9.21 -6.86 21.39
C SER A 585 8.22 -5.75 21.75
N ALA A 586 8.24 -4.65 21.01
CA ALA A 586 7.37 -3.50 21.15
C ALA A 586 5.94 -3.76 20.64
N ASP A 587 5.04 -2.77 20.73
CA ASP A 587 3.69 -2.89 20.19
C ASP A 587 3.69 -2.90 18.65
N ILE A 588 4.46 -2.02 18.02
CA ILE A 588 4.65 -1.97 16.56
C ILE A 588 6.10 -1.62 16.21
N ASN A 589 6.54 -2.04 15.01
CA ASN A 589 7.89 -1.76 14.52
C ASN A 589 7.86 -1.22 13.07
N PRO A 590 8.08 0.09 12.85
CA PRO A 590 7.96 0.70 11.51
C PRO A 590 9.13 0.38 10.58
N ILE A 591 10.27 -0.12 11.07
CA ILE A 591 11.48 -0.35 10.26
C ILE A 591 11.91 -1.82 10.13
N GLY A 592 11.10 -2.75 10.63
CA GLY A 592 11.50 -4.15 10.70
C GLY A 592 11.62 -4.89 9.38
N GLY A 593 11.08 -4.34 8.30
CA GLY A 593 11.27 -4.81 6.92
C GLY A 593 12.36 -4.06 6.14
N ILE A 594 13.09 -3.11 6.77
CA ILE A 594 14.04 -2.23 6.09
C ILE A 594 15.48 -2.62 6.47
N SER A 595 16.39 -2.63 5.48
CA SER A 595 17.79 -2.97 5.73
C SER A 595 18.56 -1.83 6.40
N LYS A 596 19.61 -2.18 7.14
CA LYS A 596 20.51 -1.18 7.77
C LYS A 596 21.14 -0.24 6.72
N VAL A 597 21.43 -0.77 5.54
CA VAL A 597 22.01 0.00 4.44
C VAL A 597 21.03 1.07 3.95
N ASP A 598 19.76 0.70 3.78
CA ASP A 598 18.72 1.63 3.33
C ASP A 598 18.38 2.63 4.43
N LEU A 599 18.35 2.21 5.70
CA LEU A 599 18.19 3.13 6.83
C LEU A 599 19.30 4.19 6.89
N LYS A 600 20.57 3.82 6.61
CA LYS A 600 21.66 4.79 6.54
C LYS A 600 21.46 5.83 5.45
N LYS A 601 21.03 5.42 4.25
CA LYS A 601 20.70 6.35 3.17
C LYS A 601 19.53 7.25 3.55
N PHE A 602 18.49 6.67 4.17
CA PHE A 602 17.34 7.41 4.67
C PHE A 602 17.76 8.48 5.70
N LEU A 603 18.72 8.22 6.61
CA LEU A 603 19.21 9.22 7.56
C LEU A 603 19.85 10.42 6.84
N VAL A 604 20.66 10.18 5.80
CA VAL A 604 21.25 11.26 4.99
C VAL A 604 20.16 12.07 4.28
N TRP A 605 19.21 11.40 3.65
CA TRP A 605 18.08 12.02 2.97
C TRP A 605 17.20 12.82 3.96
N GLY A 606 16.88 12.24 5.11
CA GLY A 606 16.03 12.85 6.14
C GLY A 606 16.65 14.08 6.79
N ALA A 607 18.00 14.14 6.89
CA ALA A 607 18.67 15.31 7.41
C ALA A 607 18.37 16.59 6.61
N THR A 608 18.20 16.46 5.29
CA THR A 608 17.90 17.57 4.39
C THR A 608 16.41 17.73 4.11
N HIS A 609 15.71 16.65 3.81
CA HIS A 609 14.31 16.71 3.33
C HIS A 609 13.27 16.77 4.46
N LEU A 610 13.57 16.19 5.62
CA LEU A 610 12.71 16.30 6.81
C LEU A 610 13.12 17.47 7.71
N GLY A 611 14.32 18.05 7.51
CA GLY A 611 14.83 19.17 8.29
C GLY A 611 15.37 18.74 9.67
N TYR A 612 15.94 17.53 9.80
CA TYR A 612 16.52 17.00 11.03
C TYR A 612 18.05 16.81 10.90
N PRO A 613 18.85 17.87 11.01
CA PRO A 613 20.30 17.83 10.74
C PRO A 613 21.08 16.83 11.64
N THR A 614 20.60 16.53 12.84
CA THR A 614 21.22 15.54 13.73
C THR A 614 21.30 14.15 13.09
N LEU A 615 20.43 13.80 12.13
CA LEU A 615 20.46 12.50 11.43
C LEU A 615 21.76 12.29 10.64
N ALA A 616 22.35 13.33 10.08
CA ALA A 616 23.64 13.24 9.38
C ALA A 616 24.80 12.86 10.31
N ALA A 617 24.82 13.38 11.54
CA ALA A 617 25.82 13.02 12.54
C ALA A 617 25.61 11.59 13.07
N ILE A 618 24.35 11.12 13.09
CA ILE A 618 24.01 9.74 13.51
C ILE A 618 24.45 8.73 12.46
N GLU A 619 24.30 9.03 11.17
CA GLU A 619 24.72 8.14 10.08
C GLU A 619 26.24 7.87 10.12
N GLN A 620 27.05 8.90 10.39
CA GLN A 620 28.50 8.80 10.46
C GLN A 620 29.01 8.04 11.69
N ALA A 621 28.16 7.85 12.69
CA ALA A 621 28.55 7.15 13.92
C ALA A 621 28.67 5.63 13.70
N PRO A 622 29.66 4.98 14.32
CA PRO A 622 29.79 3.53 14.24
C PRO A 622 28.58 2.84 14.92
N PRO A 623 28.09 1.72 14.34
CA PRO A 623 27.00 0.95 14.93
C PRO A 623 27.49 0.23 16.21
N THR A 624 26.93 0.59 17.37
CA THR A 624 27.32 0.05 18.68
C THR A 624 26.07 -0.29 19.50
N ALA A 625 26.11 -1.41 20.22
CA ALA A 625 25.02 -1.81 21.12
C ALA A 625 25.14 -1.21 22.53
N GLU A 626 26.32 -0.73 22.95
CA GLU A 626 26.62 -0.11 24.24
C GLU A 626 26.08 -0.92 25.45
N LEU A 627 26.20 -2.25 25.40
CA LEU A 627 25.77 -3.18 26.46
C LEU A 627 26.94 -3.70 27.29
N GLU A 628 28.17 -3.50 26.83
CA GLU A 628 29.41 -3.85 27.52
C GLU A 628 30.18 -2.60 27.99
N PRO A 629 31.01 -2.72 29.05
CA PRO A 629 31.80 -1.59 29.50
C PRO A 629 32.70 -1.01 28.42
N ILE A 630 32.59 0.30 28.18
CA ILE A 630 33.44 1.03 27.24
C ILE A 630 34.78 1.31 27.89
N THR A 631 35.89 1.00 27.20
CA THR A 631 37.25 1.34 27.61
C THR A 631 37.97 2.11 26.50
N LYS A 632 39.14 2.65 26.80
CA LYS A 632 39.96 3.34 25.77
C LYS A 632 40.40 2.41 24.63
N GLU A 633 40.43 1.10 24.88
CA GLU A 633 40.94 0.09 23.95
C GLU A 633 39.82 -0.80 23.36
N TYR A 634 38.59 -0.69 23.85
CA TYR A 634 37.48 -1.56 23.43
C TYR A 634 36.17 -0.78 23.33
N VAL A 635 35.59 -0.84 22.17
CA VAL A 635 34.21 -0.40 21.90
C VAL A 635 33.48 -1.57 21.22
N GLN A 636 32.33 -1.93 21.75
CA GLN A 636 31.49 -2.99 21.18
C GLN A 636 31.04 -2.58 19.76
N CYS A 637 31.34 -3.42 18.76
CA CYS A 637 30.93 -3.19 17.37
C CYS A 637 30.07 -4.34 16.87
N ASP A 638 28.88 -4.05 16.40
CA ASP A 638 27.88 -5.04 15.99
C ASP A 638 28.40 -6.00 14.92
N GLU A 639 29.07 -5.49 13.88
CA GLU A 639 29.58 -6.33 12.77
C GLU A 639 30.68 -7.32 13.23
N VAL A 640 31.48 -6.93 14.22
CA VAL A 640 32.49 -7.80 14.83
C VAL A 640 31.81 -8.92 15.61
N ASP A 641 30.84 -8.58 16.44
CA ASP A 641 30.09 -9.53 17.28
C ASP A 641 29.26 -10.50 16.42
N MET A 642 28.59 -9.98 15.39
CA MET A 642 27.87 -10.79 14.41
C MET A 642 28.83 -11.66 13.58
N GLY A 643 30.03 -11.16 13.31
CA GLY A 643 31.01 -11.74 12.40
C GLY A 643 30.53 -11.77 10.95
N MET A 644 29.73 -10.78 10.59
CA MET A 644 29.18 -10.49 9.28
C MET A 644 28.94 -8.99 9.19
N THR A 645 29.18 -8.39 8.01
CA THR A 645 28.81 -7.00 7.78
C THR A 645 27.34 -6.87 7.42
N TYR A 646 26.75 -5.69 7.60
CA TYR A 646 25.38 -5.40 7.18
C TYR A 646 25.21 -5.53 5.65
N ASN A 647 26.23 -5.18 4.86
CA ASN A 647 26.25 -5.40 3.40
C ASN A 647 26.17 -6.90 3.04
N GLU A 648 26.89 -7.75 3.77
CA GLU A 648 26.82 -9.21 3.60
C GLU A 648 25.42 -9.72 3.95
N LEU A 649 24.85 -9.25 5.09
CA LEU A 649 23.50 -9.66 5.52
C LEU A 649 22.43 -9.25 4.53
N GLY A 650 22.45 -8.02 4.01
CA GLY A 650 21.55 -7.57 2.96
C GLY A 650 21.66 -8.43 1.69
N THR A 651 22.90 -8.81 1.30
CA THR A 651 23.14 -9.73 0.16
C THR A 651 22.56 -11.12 0.43
N TYR A 652 22.81 -11.71 1.60
CA TYR A 652 22.21 -13.02 1.97
C TYR A 652 20.69 -12.95 2.03
N GLY A 653 20.14 -11.86 2.56
CA GLY A 653 18.70 -11.62 2.63
C GLY A 653 18.06 -11.66 1.24
N ARG A 654 18.55 -10.85 0.30
CA ARG A 654 18.06 -10.82 -1.10
C ARG A 654 18.21 -12.19 -1.78
N LEU A 655 19.39 -12.83 -1.68
CA LEU A 655 19.59 -14.16 -2.28
C LEU A 655 18.69 -15.22 -1.67
N ARG A 656 18.40 -15.14 -0.38
CA ARG A 656 17.53 -16.11 0.32
C ARG A 656 16.05 -15.86 0.06
N LYS A 657 15.60 -14.61 0.14
CA LYS A 657 14.17 -14.24 0.12
C LYS A 657 13.66 -13.97 -1.29
N VAL A 658 14.38 -13.17 -2.06
CA VAL A 658 13.98 -12.78 -3.42
C VAL A 658 14.42 -13.82 -4.45
N ALA A 659 15.72 -14.13 -4.51
CA ALA A 659 16.24 -15.12 -5.46
C ALA A 659 15.97 -16.57 -5.04
N ARG A 660 15.45 -16.83 -3.83
CA ARG A 660 15.06 -18.16 -3.29
C ARG A 660 16.19 -19.18 -3.32
N LEU A 661 17.44 -18.75 -3.13
CA LEU A 661 18.62 -19.61 -3.16
C LEU A 661 18.82 -20.35 -1.83
N GLY A 662 19.02 -21.65 -1.92
CA GLY A 662 19.52 -22.47 -0.80
C GLY A 662 21.04 -22.33 -0.62
N PRO A 663 21.64 -23.00 0.41
CA PRO A 663 23.03 -22.79 0.77
C PRO A 663 24.01 -23.08 -0.39
N VAL A 664 23.78 -24.12 -1.17
CA VAL A 664 24.66 -24.50 -2.29
C VAL A 664 24.58 -23.51 -3.45
N SER A 665 23.34 -23.11 -3.82
CA SER A 665 23.14 -22.14 -4.91
C SER A 665 23.65 -20.75 -4.53
N MET A 666 23.43 -20.34 -3.28
CA MET A 666 23.98 -19.09 -2.74
C MET A 666 25.52 -19.10 -2.76
N PHE A 667 26.14 -20.20 -2.33
CA PHE A 667 27.60 -20.36 -2.38
C PHE A 667 28.13 -20.22 -3.83
N ARG A 668 27.51 -20.91 -4.79
CA ARG A 668 27.91 -20.85 -6.21
C ARG A 668 27.79 -19.44 -6.76
N ARG A 669 26.67 -18.78 -6.47
CA ARG A 669 26.41 -17.40 -6.90
C ARG A 669 27.47 -16.45 -6.34
N LEU A 670 27.70 -16.49 -5.02
CA LEU A 670 28.67 -15.63 -4.35
C LEU A 670 30.13 -15.93 -4.73
N CYS A 671 30.49 -17.16 -5.09
CA CYS A 671 31.82 -17.45 -5.66
C CYS A 671 32.04 -16.70 -6.97
N GLY A 672 30.99 -16.53 -7.81
CA GLY A 672 31.08 -15.73 -9.03
C GLY A 672 31.14 -14.23 -8.80
N GLU A 673 30.46 -13.74 -7.74
CA GLU A 673 30.37 -12.30 -7.45
C GLU A 673 31.50 -11.79 -6.52
N TRP A 674 31.97 -12.63 -5.60
CA TRP A 674 32.92 -12.26 -4.56
C TRP A 674 34.37 -12.66 -4.84
N ASN A 675 34.67 -13.21 -6.01
CA ASN A 675 36.01 -13.50 -6.47
C ASN A 675 36.82 -12.25 -6.87
N THR A 676 36.18 -11.10 -6.94
CA THR A 676 36.77 -9.77 -7.14
C THR A 676 36.46 -8.87 -5.93
N ALA A 677 37.34 -7.88 -5.73
CA ALA A 677 37.10 -6.86 -4.72
C ALA A 677 35.82 -6.05 -5.05
N ASP A 678 35.08 -5.63 -4.02
CA ASP A 678 33.96 -4.74 -4.19
C ASP A 678 34.44 -3.37 -4.71
N PRO A 679 33.84 -2.84 -5.79
CA PRO A 679 34.18 -1.51 -6.30
C PRO A 679 34.10 -0.37 -5.27
N SER A 680 33.21 -0.52 -4.26
CA SER A 680 33.08 0.43 -3.14
C SER A 680 34.16 0.30 -2.06
N GLY A 681 35.08 -0.67 -2.19
CA GLY A 681 36.13 -0.92 -1.19
C GLY A 681 35.71 -1.62 0.08
N ASN A 682 34.44 -1.99 0.20
CA ASN A 682 33.88 -2.61 1.42
C ASN A 682 34.24 -4.09 1.60
N ARG A 683 34.80 -4.75 0.58
CA ARG A 683 35.17 -6.16 0.63
C ARG A 683 36.33 -6.46 -0.35
N GLU A 684 37.34 -7.17 0.14
CA GLU A 684 38.38 -7.75 -0.71
C GLU A 684 37.87 -8.99 -1.46
N ALA A 685 38.63 -9.40 -2.51
CA ALA A 685 38.35 -10.63 -3.23
C ALA A 685 38.46 -11.86 -2.32
N LEU A 686 37.42 -12.72 -2.32
CA LEU A 686 37.35 -13.89 -1.47
C LEU A 686 37.62 -15.18 -2.24
N LYS A 687 38.35 -16.12 -1.61
CA LYS A 687 38.52 -17.48 -2.13
C LYS A 687 37.26 -18.31 -1.89
N PRO A 688 36.97 -19.31 -2.71
CA PRO A 688 35.78 -20.15 -2.55
C PRO A 688 35.60 -20.75 -1.16
N ARG A 689 36.70 -21.11 -0.47
CA ARG A 689 36.64 -21.62 0.91
C ARG A 689 36.14 -20.57 1.88
N GLU A 690 36.55 -19.32 1.73
CA GLU A 690 36.11 -18.22 2.59
C GLU A 690 34.64 -17.89 2.36
N VAL A 691 34.19 -17.91 1.10
CA VAL A 691 32.78 -17.79 0.75
C VAL A 691 31.95 -18.91 1.38
N ALA A 692 32.44 -20.16 1.31
CA ALA A 692 31.76 -21.30 1.90
C ALA A 692 31.59 -21.16 3.42
N GLU A 693 32.63 -20.72 4.15
CA GLU A 693 32.55 -20.53 5.60
C GLU A 693 31.57 -19.39 5.95
N LYS A 694 31.55 -18.28 5.19
CA LYS A 694 30.58 -17.20 5.37
C LYS A 694 29.14 -17.65 5.15
N VAL A 695 28.85 -18.37 4.07
CA VAL A 695 27.51 -18.91 3.77
C VAL A 695 27.07 -19.90 4.86
N LYS A 696 27.93 -20.81 5.27
CA LYS A 696 27.64 -21.73 6.41
C LYS A 696 27.30 -20.98 7.68
N LYS A 697 28.06 -19.93 8.01
CA LYS A 697 27.87 -19.11 9.19
C LYS A 697 26.50 -18.42 9.15
N PHE A 698 26.10 -17.84 8.01
CA PHE A 698 24.80 -17.22 7.83
C PHE A 698 23.67 -18.24 8.07
N PHE A 699 23.68 -19.39 7.40
CA PHE A 699 22.62 -20.40 7.57
C PHE A 699 22.60 -21.01 8.97
N PHE A 700 23.75 -21.15 9.62
CA PHE A 700 23.82 -21.61 11.01
C PHE A 700 23.05 -20.66 11.93
N TYR A 701 23.36 -19.37 11.90
CA TYR A 701 22.70 -18.41 12.78
C TYR A 701 21.23 -18.16 12.40
N TYR A 702 20.94 -18.16 11.12
CA TYR A 702 19.55 -18.13 10.64
C TYR A 702 18.71 -19.28 11.24
N SER A 703 19.28 -20.45 11.38
CA SER A 703 18.59 -21.64 11.94
C SER A 703 18.49 -21.59 13.47
N VAL A 704 19.61 -21.39 14.17
CA VAL A 704 19.65 -21.53 15.65
C VAL A 704 18.92 -20.39 16.37
N ASN A 705 18.77 -19.24 15.74
CA ASN A 705 18.13 -18.06 16.31
C ASN A 705 16.64 -17.91 15.94
N ARG A 706 16.03 -18.85 15.22
CA ARG A 706 14.61 -18.76 14.82
C ARG A 706 13.66 -18.53 15.99
N HIS A 707 13.93 -19.09 17.16
CA HIS A 707 13.12 -18.88 18.37
C HIS A 707 13.07 -17.42 18.83
N LYS A 708 14.03 -16.57 18.44
CA LYS A 708 14.00 -15.13 18.71
C LYS A 708 13.05 -14.39 17.79
N MET A 709 12.80 -14.95 16.58
CA MET A 709 11.97 -14.33 15.53
C MET A 709 10.49 -14.64 15.67
N THR A 710 10.10 -15.41 16.69
CA THR A 710 8.69 -15.74 16.96
C THR A 710 8.04 -14.74 17.93
N THR A 711 8.37 -13.48 17.84
CA THR A 711 7.64 -12.39 18.49
C THR A 711 6.45 -12.01 17.62
N ILE A 712 5.36 -11.60 18.26
CA ILE A 712 4.10 -11.23 17.58
C ILE A 712 4.01 -9.73 17.29
N THR A 713 5.10 -8.98 17.41
CA THR A 713 5.14 -7.55 17.13
C THR A 713 4.78 -7.30 15.65
N PRO A 714 3.69 -6.58 15.36
CA PRO A 714 3.41 -6.12 14.01
C PRO A 714 4.55 -5.27 13.48
N THR A 715 5.04 -5.64 12.32
CA THR A 715 6.22 -5.02 11.72
C THR A 715 5.85 -4.57 10.31
N TYR A 716 6.10 -3.31 10.03
CA TYR A 716 5.89 -2.77 8.68
C TYR A 716 6.64 -3.61 7.65
N HIS A 717 5.90 -4.02 6.63
CA HIS A 717 6.41 -4.95 5.63
C HIS A 717 6.82 -4.19 4.37
N ALA A 718 8.12 -4.00 4.21
CA ALA A 718 8.73 -3.30 3.09
C ALA A 718 9.71 -4.19 2.30
N GLU A 719 9.56 -5.52 2.35
CA GLU A 719 10.47 -6.44 1.65
C GLU A 719 10.44 -6.21 0.14
N ASN A 720 11.63 -6.17 -0.44
CA ASN A 720 11.87 -6.29 -1.88
C ASN A 720 11.93 -7.74 -2.30
#